data_d2dc2aa64745747e1bb24187e0b87f7c
#
_entry.id   d2dc2aa64745747e1bb24187e0b87f7c
#
_cell.length_a   1.000
_cell.length_b   1.000
_cell.length_c   1.000
_cell.angle_alpha   90.00
_cell.angle_beta   90.00
_cell.angle_gamma   90.00
#
_symmetry.space_group_name_H-M   'P 1'
#
loop_
_entity.id
_entity.type
_entity.pdbx_description
1 polymer ?
#
loop_
_entity_poly.entity_id
_entity_poly.type
_entity_poly.pdbx_seq_one_letter_code
_entity_poly.pdbx_strand_id
1 'polypeptide(L)'
;MKNMKIRDTKKRTENKRIREGDYAKPGVTVQGEWTTFTFDAEKEDSCFVVLKDIQTEKEEKIAVPAEYCMGSVRSVAVADLHLEHLIYDFEINGKKVMDPCAHAIMGRQVWNDSSRSRQQYEVHGAFDVQEFDWGEDVCPEIPREQMIMYKLHVRGFTMDSGTRSVPGTFRALMNRIPYLKKLGVTTIELMPVYEFEEIELPKQQKLPEYIRWKEKQTDQIRPAEKIKEASCKVNYWGYEPGNYFAVKASYAADPLHASREFRMLIHRLHENGMECVMEMYFPEKVNHNLILEALRYWVREYHVDGIHLLGEHLPITAIVQDGMLSRTKIFYVDFEEKACAASRKYPNLYIYKEEYQYPVRQILNHINGNMRDFADQQRKQGAFLGYINYIASNNGFTLADLFMYNDKHNEENGEQNLDGSSWNFSNNYGVEGPTRKRYINALRKLNWRNAVLMLMLAQGVPLLWSGDEMGNSQNGNNNAYCQDNPTGWVNWKNEKSHRRQIEFLQQVIVFRKEHTVLSNPMPFQFSDYKSLGYPDLSYHGTSAWMLEPTPDHLCLGMLYCGAYAQNEKEPDVYVAYNFLAAATELALPKPRKGKEWVVCIDSGEEDAAFLDAPKPVSGGKIILRPQTICVLESREMKKHG
;
A
#
# COMPACT_ATOMS: atom_id res chain seq x y z
N MET A 1 14.70 44.18 3.51
CA MET A 1 15.67 43.14 3.17
C MET A 1 17.05 43.60 3.61
N LYS A 2 17.50 43.21 4.80
CA LYS A 2 18.85 43.48 5.28
C LYS A 2 19.71 42.29 4.91
N ASN A 3 20.72 42.50 4.07
CA ASN A 3 21.77 41.55 3.78
C ASN A 3 22.44 41.13 5.08
N MET A 4 22.16 39.92 5.52
CA MET A 4 22.91 39.29 6.60
C MET A 4 24.29 38.91 6.02
N LYS A 5 25.30 39.74 6.34
CA LYS A 5 26.69 39.43 6.02
C LYS A 5 27.10 38.19 6.81
N ILE A 6 27.32 37.09 6.12
CA ILE A 6 27.98 35.88 6.66
C ILE A 6 29.32 36.33 7.23
N ARG A 7 29.53 36.21 8.53
CA ARG A 7 30.81 36.48 9.19
C ARG A 7 31.73 35.30 8.90
N ASP A 8 32.63 35.50 7.98
CA ASP A 8 33.69 34.55 7.60
C ASP A 8 34.79 34.58 8.70
N THR A 9 34.53 33.91 9.83
CA THR A 9 35.55 33.67 10.86
C THR A 9 36.14 32.30 10.68
N LYS A 10 37.18 32.17 9.84
CA LYS A 10 37.95 30.94 9.64
C LYS A 10 38.67 30.55 10.94
N LYS A 11 38.10 29.66 11.73
CA LYS A 11 38.85 28.91 12.77
C LYS A 11 39.35 27.62 12.17
N ARG A 12 40.65 27.34 12.30
CA ARG A 12 41.28 26.05 12.00
C ARG A 12 41.19 25.17 13.24
N THR A 13 40.47 24.04 13.20
CA THR A 13 40.64 22.92 14.13
C THR A 13 41.54 21.90 13.44
N GLU A 14 42.68 21.66 13.99
CA GLU A 14 43.75 20.66 13.67
C GLU A 14 43.83 20.11 12.22
N ASN A 15 43.60 20.81 11.17
CA ASN A 15 43.76 20.57 9.73
C ASN A 15 42.53 20.77 8.83
N LYS A 16 41.31 20.92 9.34
CA LYS A 16 40.11 21.13 8.48
C LYS A 16 39.66 22.59 8.54
N ARG A 17 39.23 23.11 7.38
CA ARG A 17 38.53 24.42 7.32
C ARG A 17 37.07 24.20 7.75
N ILE A 18 36.61 24.94 8.75
CA ILE A 18 35.21 24.92 9.23
C ILE A 18 34.60 26.31 9.18
N ARG A 19 33.28 26.37 9.02
CA ARG A 19 32.45 27.59 9.15
C ARG A 19 31.07 27.21 9.72
N GLU A 20 30.31 28.23 10.11
CA GLU A 20 28.90 28.09 10.44
C GLU A 20 28.12 27.47 9.26
N GLY A 21 27.24 26.51 9.56
CA GLY A 21 26.46 25.79 8.56
C GLY A 21 25.09 26.39 8.30
N ASP A 22 24.20 25.61 7.70
CA ASP A 22 22.81 25.97 7.39
C ASP A 22 21.86 25.31 8.39
N TYR A 23 21.29 26.08 9.29
CA TYR A 23 20.38 25.61 10.34
C TYR A 23 19.02 25.12 9.81
N ALA A 24 18.66 25.49 8.59
CA ALA A 24 17.36 25.16 8.02
C ALA A 24 17.28 23.73 7.44
N LYS A 25 18.44 23.06 7.31
CA LYS A 25 18.52 21.73 6.69
C LYS A 25 19.10 20.71 7.68
N PRO A 26 18.24 19.99 8.41
CA PRO A 26 18.71 18.94 9.33
C PRO A 26 19.43 17.81 8.57
N GLY A 27 20.36 17.16 9.26
CA GLY A 27 21.19 16.09 8.69
C GLY A 27 22.41 16.64 7.93
N VAL A 28 22.83 15.89 6.92
CA VAL A 28 24.02 16.22 6.13
C VAL A 28 23.63 16.73 4.75
N THR A 29 24.22 17.86 4.37
CA THR A 29 24.09 18.42 3.02
C THR A 29 25.44 18.73 2.41
N VAL A 30 25.61 18.45 1.12
CA VAL A 30 26.85 18.70 0.37
C VAL A 30 26.63 19.81 -0.65
N GLN A 31 27.47 20.84 -0.62
CA GLN A 31 27.41 21.96 -1.56
C GLN A 31 28.82 22.38 -1.98
N GLY A 32 29.22 21.98 -3.18
CA GLY A 32 30.57 22.19 -3.68
C GLY A 32 31.63 21.54 -2.78
N GLU A 33 32.60 22.33 -2.30
CA GLU A 33 33.63 21.83 -1.38
C GLU A 33 33.16 21.67 0.08
N TRP A 34 31.92 22.07 0.42
CA TRP A 34 31.43 22.10 1.79
C TRP A 34 30.44 20.98 2.08
N THR A 35 30.70 20.25 3.15
CA THR A 35 29.75 19.30 3.75
C THR A 35 29.25 19.90 5.07
N THR A 36 27.96 20.14 5.16
CA THR A 36 27.29 20.73 6.34
C THR A 36 26.63 19.63 7.15
N PHE A 37 26.87 19.65 8.46
CA PHE A 37 26.26 18.76 9.46
C PHE A 37 25.37 19.60 10.38
N THR A 38 24.09 19.30 10.44
CA THR A 38 23.07 20.01 11.23
C THR A 38 22.30 19.03 12.07
N PHE A 39 22.30 19.21 13.39
CA PHE A 39 21.75 18.27 14.38
C PHE A 39 21.26 18.98 15.63
N ASP A 40 20.41 18.31 16.40
CA ASP A 40 19.87 18.84 17.64
C ASP A 40 20.89 18.69 18.79
N ALA A 41 21.28 19.83 19.38
CA ALA A 41 22.07 19.88 20.60
C ALA A 41 22.03 21.29 21.19
N GLU A 42 22.04 21.38 22.52
CA GLU A 42 22.02 22.65 23.23
C GLU A 42 23.34 23.40 23.11
N LYS A 43 23.29 24.72 23.40
CA LYS A 43 24.48 25.57 23.31
C LYS A 43 25.58 25.17 24.29
N GLU A 44 25.21 24.65 25.43
CA GLU A 44 26.10 24.21 26.51
C GLU A 44 26.72 22.84 26.26
N ASP A 45 26.19 22.07 25.28
CA ASP A 45 26.68 20.74 24.98
C ASP A 45 28.05 20.77 24.31
N SER A 46 28.92 19.81 24.69
CA SER A 46 30.16 19.54 24.00
C SER A 46 29.87 18.67 22.78
N CYS A 47 30.02 19.21 21.58
CA CYS A 47 29.63 18.54 20.34
C CYS A 47 30.81 18.33 19.39
N PHE A 48 30.86 17.14 18.77
CA PHE A 48 31.82 16.79 17.72
C PHE A 48 31.08 16.09 16.57
N VAL A 49 31.54 16.33 15.34
CA VAL A 49 31.31 15.43 14.22
C VAL A 49 32.44 14.42 14.22
N VAL A 50 32.10 13.16 14.32
CA VAL A 50 33.06 12.04 14.32
C VAL A 50 33.02 11.41 12.95
N LEU A 51 34.11 11.48 12.22
CA LEU A 51 34.28 10.88 10.90
C LEU A 51 35.18 9.63 11.02
N LYS A 52 34.77 8.52 10.43
CA LYS A 52 35.59 7.30 10.37
C LYS A 52 35.71 6.86 8.91
N ASP A 53 36.95 6.65 8.48
CA ASP A 53 37.25 6.05 7.18
C ASP A 53 37.21 4.53 7.31
N ILE A 54 36.28 3.89 6.57
CA ILE A 54 36.04 2.43 6.63
C ILE A 54 37.15 1.58 6.04
N GLN A 55 38.04 2.15 5.22
CA GLN A 55 39.18 1.43 4.62
C GLN A 55 40.41 1.46 5.53
N THR A 56 40.67 2.61 6.13
CA THR A 56 41.85 2.82 6.97
C THR A 56 41.60 2.67 8.46
N GLU A 57 40.33 2.53 8.87
CA GLU A 57 39.84 2.52 10.25
C GLU A 57 40.19 3.80 11.06
N LYS A 58 40.64 4.85 10.37
CA LYS A 58 41.05 6.10 11.02
C LYS A 58 39.82 6.90 11.43
N GLU A 59 39.75 7.28 12.70
CA GLU A 59 38.73 8.19 13.24
C GLU A 59 39.30 9.62 13.36
N GLU A 60 38.51 10.61 12.98
CA GLU A 60 38.79 12.03 13.13
C GLU A 60 37.60 12.71 13.81
N LYS A 61 37.86 13.53 14.84
CA LYS A 61 36.84 14.31 15.54
C LYS A 61 36.97 15.78 15.20
N ILE A 62 35.88 16.37 14.74
CA ILE A 62 35.80 17.80 14.39
C ILE A 62 34.92 18.48 15.44
N ALA A 63 35.51 19.34 16.25
CA ALA A 63 34.76 20.09 17.26
C ALA A 63 33.78 21.07 16.61
N VAL A 64 32.54 21.08 17.11
CA VAL A 64 31.51 22.03 16.68
C VAL A 64 31.47 23.19 17.67
N PRO A 65 31.85 24.42 17.25
CA PRO A 65 31.88 25.57 18.15
C PRO A 65 30.54 25.87 18.78
N ALA A 66 30.52 26.28 20.05
CA ALA A 66 29.31 26.62 20.78
C ALA A 66 28.53 27.82 20.16
N GLU A 67 29.25 28.70 19.49
CA GLU A 67 28.65 29.80 18.74
C GLU A 67 27.91 29.38 17.46
N TYR A 68 28.13 28.17 16.93
CA TYR A 68 27.40 27.60 15.79
C TYR A 68 26.12 26.90 16.26
N CYS A 69 25.30 27.66 16.97
CA CYS A 69 24.05 27.17 17.58
C CYS A 69 22.94 28.20 17.39
N MET A 70 21.76 27.76 16.97
CA MET A 70 20.55 28.58 16.88
C MET A 70 19.40 27.81 17.57
N GLY A 71 18.94 28.35 18.71
CA GLY A 71 18.04 27.56 19.58
C GLY A 71 18.75 26.33 20.11
N SER A 72 18.19 25.16 19.88
CA SER A 72 18.76 23.84 20.16
C SER A 72 19.29 23.13 18.90
N VAL A 73 19.66 23.87 17.85
CA VAL A 73 20.20 23.31 16.61
C VAL A 73 21.65 23.73 16.43
N ARG A 74 22.53 22.78 16.24
CA ARG A 74 23.95 22.96 15.88
C ARG A 74 24.13 22.77 14.40
N SER A 75 24.97 23.63 13.76
CA SER A 75 25.29 23.46 12.36
C SER A 75 26.74 23.87 12.05
N VAL A 76 27.49 22.95 11.47
CA VAL A 76 28.88 23.18 11.06
C VAL A 76 29.10 22.70 9.62
N ALA A 77 29.72 23.54 8.81
CA ALA A 77 30.19 23.16 7.47
C ALA A 77 31.70 22.88 7.50
N VAL A 78 32.10 21.77 6.94
CA VAL A 78 33.49 21.27 6.85
C VAL A 78 33.88 21.21 5.39
N ALA A 79 35.04 21.74 5.04
CA ALA A 79 35.53 21.74 3.66
C ALA A 79 36.34 20.49 3.32
N ASP A 80 36.38 20.19 2.03
CA ASP A 80 37.31 19.22 1.41
C ASP A 80 37.23 17.81 2.01
N LEU A 81 36.00 17.30 2.29
CA LEU A 81 35.80 15.91 2.72
C LEU A 81 35.70 15.00 1.49
N HIS A 82 36.47 13.87 1.53
CA HIS A 82 36.35 12.78 0.57
C HIS A 82 35.34 11.77 1.10
N LEU A 83 34.08 11.85 0.64
CA LEU A 83 32.93 11.21 1.28
C LEU A 83 32.78 9.72 0.96
N GLU A 84 33.40 9.19 -0.09
CA GLU A 84 33.15 7.85 -0.64
C GLU A 84 33.34 6.71 0.36
N HIS A 85 34.26 6.87 1.32
CA HIS A 85 34.59 5.83 2.30
C HIS A 85 34.41 6.30 3.74
N LEU A 86 33.77 7.44 3.92
CA LEU A 86 33.51 7.99 5.24
C LEU A 86 32.14 7.55 5.77
N ILE A 87 32.11 7.25 7.04
CA ILE A 87 30.90 7.19 7.87
C ILE A 87 31.01 8.25 8.96
N TYR A 88 29.88 8.62 9.53
CA TYR A 88 29.86 9.65 10.54
C TYR A 88 28.87 9.38 11.67
N ASP A 89 29.17 9.96 12.84
CA ASP A 89 28.29 10.08 14.00
C ASP A 89 28.41 11.47 14.58
N PHE A 90 27.45 11.83 15.40
CA PHE A 90 27.61 12.96 16.31
C PHE A 90 28.09 12.46 17.68
N GLU A 91 28.99 13.19 18.33
CA GLU A 91 29.30 12.95 19.73
C GLU A 91 28.81 14.16 20.54
N ILE A 92 27.85 13.92 21.43
CA ILE A 92 27.25 14.94 22.28
C ILE A 92 27.53 14.56 23.73
N ASN A 93 28.25 15.41 24.45
CA ASN A 93 28.65 15.16 25.84
C ASN A 93 29.37 13.81 26.04
N GLY A 94 30.21 13.42 25.08
CA GLY A 94 30.97 12.16 25.12
C GLY A 94 30.17 10.90 24.74
N LYS A 95 28.89 11.05 24.32
CA LYS A 95 28.06 9.94 23.86
C LYS A 95 27.89 10.03 22.34
N LYS A 96 28.24 8.95 21.62
CA LYS A 96 27.98 8.84 20.19
C LYS A 96 26.46 8.73 19.93
N VAL A 97 25.97 9.49 18.98
CA VAL A 97 24.57 9.55 18.53
C VAL A 97 24.56 9.49 17.01
N MET A 98 23.83 8.53 16.45
CA MET A 98 23.61 8.46 15.03
C MET A 98 22.68 9.58 14.56
N ASP A 99 22.89 10.13 13.38
CA ASP A 99 22.05 11.14 12.78
C ASP A 99 20.68 10.56 12.39
N PRO A 100 19.57 11.02 12.99
CA PRO A 100 18.22 10.56 12.62
C PRO A 100 17.82 11.01 11.20
N CYS A 101 18.51 12.01 10.65
CA CYS A 101 18.28 12.55 9.31
C CYS A 101 19.29 12.03 8.26
N ALA A 102 20.07 10.99 8.57
CA ALA A 102 21.04 10.43 7.64
C ALA A 102 20.36 9.90 6.37
N HIS A 103 20.88 10.28 5.20
CA HIS A 103 20.37 9.85 3.90
C HIS A 103 20.85 8.46 3.47
N ALA A 104 21.86 7.95 4.10
CA ALA A 104 22.36 6.59 3.96
C ALA A 104 22.86 6.07 5.30
N ILE A 105 22.83 4.75 5.50
CA ILE A 105 23.19 4.09 6.75
C ILE A 105 24.19 2.99 6.48
N MET A 106 25.22 2.90 7.33
CA MET A 106 26.17 1.79 7.38
C MET A 106 25.91 0.94 8.62
N GLY A 107 26.01 -0.40 8.48
CA GLY A 107 25.79 -1.36 9.55
C GLY A 107 24.55 -2.23 9.39
N ARG A 108 23.68 -1.95 8.38
CA ARG A 108 22.44 -2.70 8.09
C ARG A 108 22.36 -3.19 6.62
N GLN A 109 23.50 -3.44 5.99
CA GLN A 109 23.56 -3.86 4.59
C GLN A 109 23.08 -5.29 4.35
N VAL A 110 23.18 -6.14 5.37
CA VAL A 110 22.80 -7.56 5.28
C VAL A 110 21.49 -7.77 6.02
N TRP A 111 20.47 -8.26 5.30
CA TRP A 111 19.19 -8.60 5.89
C TRP A 111 19.32 -9.75 6.89
N ASN A 112 18.71 -9.58 8.07
CA ASN A 112 18.67 -10.57 9.14
C ASN A 112 20.07 -11.16 9.47
N ASP A 113 21.06 -10.29 9.57
CA ASP A 113 22.42 -10.70 9.93
C ASP A 113 22.48 -11.28 11.35
N SER A 114 22.70 -12.58 11.45
CA SER A 114 22.71 -13.30 12.72
C SER A 114 23.84 -12.85 13.67
N SER A 115 24.87 -12.20 13.17
CA SER A 115 25.93 -11.63 13.99
C SER A 115 25.44 -10.47 14.85
N ARG A 116 24.47 -9.71 14.35
CA ARG A 116 23.87 -8.57 15.05
C ARG A 116 23.02 -8.96 16.24
N SER A 117 22.44 -10.16 16.27
CA SER A 117 21.62 -10.65 17.38
C SER A 117 22.42 -11.02 18.64
N ARG A 118 23.74 -11.18 18.53
CA ARG A 118 24.63 -11.68 19.59
C ARG A 118 25.67 -10.67 20.05
N GLN A 119 25.92 -9.63 19.25
CA GLN A 119 26.93 -8.61 19.51
C GLN A 119 26.29 -7.23 19.44
N GLN A 120 26.84 -6.31 20.20
CA GLN A 120 26.55 -4.90 20.04
C GLN A 120 27.12 -4.48 18.69
N TYR A 121 26.27 -4.19 17.69
CA TYR A 121 26.69 -3.65 16.40
C TYR A 121 26.47 -2.15 16.37
N GLU A 122 27.35 -1.46 15.66
CA GLU A 122 27.27 -0.03 15.47
C GLU A 122 26.57 0.29 14.14
N VAL A 123 25.68 1.27 14.19
CA VAL A 123 25.01 1.84 13.02
C VAL A 123 25.45 3.29 12.90
N HIS A 124 25.91 3.66 11.74
CA HIS A 124 26.47 4.99 11.46
C HIS A 124 25.74 5.67 10.32
N GLY A 125 25.70 6.99 10.31
CA GLY A 125 25.37 7.76 9.14
C GLY A 125 26.42 7.55 8.03
N ALA A 126 25.96 7.49 6.81
CA ALA A 126 26.81 7.41 5.62
C ALA A 126 26.40 8.50 4.60
N PHE A 127 27.18 8.65 3.56
CA PHE A 127 26.94 9.69 2.56
C PHE A 127 26.37 9.09 1.27
N ASP A 128 25.22 9.61 0.82
CA ASP A 128 24.69 9.35 -0.53
C ASP A 128 25.35 10.34 -1.50
N VAL A 129 26.48 9.95 -2.04
CA VAL A 129 27.30 10.83 -2.91
C VAL A 129 27.03 10.65 -4.39
N GLN A 130 26.15 9.72 -4.77
CA GLN A 130 25.88 9.42 -6.16
C GLN A 130 24.79 10.31 -6.72
N GLU A 131 25.15 11.11 -7.70
CA GLU A 131 24.17 11.78 -8.55
C GLU A 131 23.38 10.74 -9.35
N PHE A 132 22.09 10.95 -9.46
CA PHE A 132 21.20 10.16 -10.31
C PHE A 132 20.62 11.06 -11.39
N ASP A 133 20.90 10.72 -12.64
CA ASP A 133 20.30 11.42 -13.77
C ASP A 133 18.87 10.89 -14.01
N TRP A 134 17.89 11.71 -13.68
CA TRP A 134 16.48 11.43 -13.92
C TRP A 134 16.08 11.59 -15.39
N GLY A 135 16.91 12.23 -16.25
CA GLY A 135 16.57 12.48 -17.64
C GLY A 135 15.26 13.26 -17.78
N GLU A 136 14.36 12.73 -18.60
CA GLU A 136 13.00 13.28 -18.81
C GLU A 136 11.96 12.54 -17.95
N ASP A 137 12.28 12.24 -16.69
CA ASP A 137 11.34 11.56 -15.78
C ASP A 137 10.08 12.39 -15.57
N VAL A 138 8.91 11.77 -15.73
CA VAL A 138 7.60 12.40 -15.55
C VAL A 138 6.73 11.50 -14.69
N CYS A 139 6.28 12.02 -13.54
CA CYS A 139 5.28 11.35 -12.72
C CYS A 139 4.00 11.10 -13.53
N PRO A 140 3.45 9.88 -13.56
CA PRO A 140 2.30 9.55 -14.40
C PRO A 140 1.01 10.29 -14.05
N GLU A 141 0.87 10.81 -12.83
CA GLU A 141 -0.30 11.53 -12.31
C GLU A 141 -1.63 10.81 -12.61
N ILE A 142 -1.69 9.49 -12.38
CA ILE A 142 -2.84 8.66 -12.72
C ILE A 142 -4.08 9.12 -11.94
N PRO A 143 -5.18 9.48 -12.64
CA PRO A 143 -6.39 9.89 -11.95
C PRO A 143 -7.02 8.71 -11.18
N ARG A 144 -7.70 8.99 -10.06
CA ARG A 144 -8.22 7.96 -9.14
C ARG A 144 -9.13 6.94 -9.81
N GLU A 145 -9.91 7.35 -10.80
CA GLU A 145 -10.82 6.50 -11.55
C GLU A 145 -10.11 5.48 -12.44
N GLN A 146 -8.82 5.69 -12.73
CA GLN A 146 -7.97 4.78 -13.50
C GLN A 146 -7.00 3.97 -12.64
N MET A 147 -6.95 4.26 -11.33
CA MET A 147 -6.06 3.56 -10.42
C MET A 147 -6.50 2.10 -10.20
N ILE A 148 -5.53 1.20 -10.34
CA ILE A 148 -5.58 -0.20 -9.90
C ILE A 148 -4.34 -0.40 -9.04
N MET A 149 -4.53 -0.47 -7.73
CA MET A 149 -3.43 -0.58 -6.79
C MET A 149 -3.02 -2.03 -6.54
N TYR A 150 -1.73 -2.22 -6.30
CA TYR A 150 -1.16 -3.52 -5.95
C TYR A 150 -0.15 -3.34 -4.82
N LYS A 151 -0.50 -3.81 -3.63
CA LYS A 151 0.35 -3.73 -2.45
C LYS A 151 1.29 -4.91 -2.36
N LEU A 152 2.57 -4.65 -2.09
CA LEU A 152 3.58 -5.69 -1.98
C LEU A 152 4.68 -5.35 -0.97
N HIS A 153 5.30 -6.40 -0.45
CA HIS A 153 6.53 -6.33 0.32
C HIS A 153 7.72 -6.61 -0.61
N VAL A 154 8.67 -5.69 -0.74
CA VAL A 154 9.79 -5.77 -1.70
C VAL A 154 10.50 -7.13 -1.65
N ARG A 155 10.88 -7.55 -0.42
CA ARG A 155 11.57 -8.83 -0.23
C ARG A 155 10.64 -10.00 -0.53
N GLY A 156 9.49 -10.10 0.12
CA GLY A 156 8.59 -11.24 0.00
C GLY A 156 8.04 -11.46 -1.40
N PHE A 157 7.86 -10.38 -2.15
CA PHE A 157 7.37 -10.47 -3.52
C PHE A 157 8.33 -11.19 -4.47
N THR A 158 9.63 -11.09 -4.23
CA THR A 158 10.61 -11.59 -5.20
C THR A 158 11.48 -12.74 -4.71
N MET A 159 11.38 -13.17 -3.44
CA MET A 159 12.21 -14.25 -2.88
C MET A 159 12.11 -15.57 -3.64
N ASP A 160 10.90 -16.00 -4.01
CA ASP A 160 10.67 -17.25 -4.79
C ASP A 160 10.37 -16.96 -6.28
N SER A 161 10.79 -15.80 -6.78
CA SER A 161 10.41 -15.33 -8.13
C SER A 161 11.18 -16.00 -9.27
N GLY A 162 12.26 -16.70 -8.99
CA GLY A 162 13.12 -17.32 -10.01
C GLY A 162 13.75 -16.32 -10.98
N THR A 163 13.82 -15.03 -10.62
CA THR A 163 14.52 -14.01 -11.42
C THR A 163 16.04 -14.24 -11.39
N ARG A 164 16.75 -13.71 -12.41
CA ARG A 164 18.21 -13.79 -12.44
C ARG A 164 18.88 -12.79 -11.48
N SER A 165 18.14 -11.82 -10.98
CA SER A 165 18.63 -10.83 -10.01
C SER A 165 18.66 -11.42 -8.60
N VAL A 166 19.36 -10.75 -7.69
CA VAL A 166 19.38 -11.10 -6.26
C VAL A 166 17.95 -11.05 -5.73
N PRO A 167 17.41 -12.16 -5.21
CA PRO A 167 16.03 -12.19 -4.71
C PRO A 167 15.83 -11.23 -3.53
N GLY A 168 14.61 -10.73 -3.37
CA GLY A 168 14.27 -9.85 -2.26
C GLY A 168 14.75 -8.41 -2.42
N THR A 169 15.10 -7.97 -3.63
CA THR A 169 15.68 -6.65 -3.88
C THR A 169 14.85 -5.81 -4.86
N PHE A 170 15.08 -4.49 -4.84
CA PHE A 170 14.49 -3.55 -5.81
C PHE A 170 14.78 -3.98 -7.26
N ARG A 171 16.00 -4.48 -7.53
CA ARG A 171 16.37 -4.99 -8.85
C ARG A 171 15.55 -6.21 -9.27
N ALA A 172 15.25 -7.10 -8.34
CA ALA A 172 14.37 -8.23 -8.62
C ALA A 172 12.92 -7.76 -8.87
N LEU A 173 12.46 -6.72 -8.16
CA LEU A 173 11.14 -6.10 -8.38
C LEU A 173 11.08 -5.43 -9.76
N MET A 174 12.10 -4.70 -10.19
CA MET A 174 12.15 -4.12 -11.55
C MET A 174 11.91 -5.17 -12.64
N ASN A 175 12.42 -6.40 -12.47
CA ASN A 175 12.21 -7.50 -13.42
C ASN A 175 10.75 -8.00 -13.44
N ARG A 176 9.92 -7.64 -12.46
CA ARG A 176 8.49 -7.99 -12.37
C ARG A 176 7.55 -6.87 -12.85
N ILE A 177 8.06 -5.69 -13.19
CA ILE A 177 7.26 -4.59 -13.76
C ILE A 177 6.47 -5.05 -15.01
N PRO A 178 7.04 -5.80 -15.98
CA PRO A 178 6.26 -6.27 -17.13
C PRO A 178 5.08 -7.16 -16.75
N TYR A 179 5.21 -7.99 -15.71
CA TYR A 179 4.12 -8.81 -15.19
C TYR A 179 3.00 -7.92 -14.60
N LEU A 180 3.35 -6.98 -13.73
CA LEU A 180 2.39 -6.07 -13.10
C LEU A 180 1.67 -5.21 -14.15
N LYS A 181 2.39 -4.69 -15.13
CA LYS A 181 1.82 -3.95 -16.25
C LYS A 181 0.84 -4.80 -17.07
N LYS A 182 1.22 -6.04 -17.38
CA LYS A 182 0.36 -7.00 -18.09
C LYS A 182 -0.89 -7.35 -17.27
N LEU A 183 -0.77 -7.45 -15.94
CA LEU A 183 -1.90 -7.65 -15.05
C LEU A 183 -2.91 -6.49 -15.10
N GLY A 184 -2.46 -5.30 -15.49
CA GLY A 184 -3.27 -4.08 -15.57
C GLY A 184 -3.11 -3.14 -14.38
N VAL A 185 -2.16 -3.44 -13.48
CA VAL A 185 -1.78 -2.57 -12.35
C VAL A 185 -1.28 -1.24 -12.85
N THR A 186 -1.69 -0.17 -12.19
CA THR A 186 -1.26 1.20 -12.50
C THR A 186 -0.44 1.82 -11.37
N THR A 187 -0.65 1.39 -10.14
CA THR A 187 -0.02 1.98 -8.96
C THR A 187 0.45 0.85 -8.04
N ILE A 188 1.73 0.79 -7.74
CA ILE A 188 2.24 -0.14 -6.72
C ILE A 188 2.31 0.57 -5.36
N GLU A 189 1.97 -0.16 -4.31
CA GLU A 189 2.16 0.28 -2.93
C GLU A 189 3.22 -0.59 -2.27
N LEU A 190 4.32 0.02 -1.86
CA LEU A 190 5.42 -0.65 -1.18
C LEU A 190 5.25 -0.56 0.33
N MET A 191 5.25 -1.69 1.01
CA MET A 191 5.46 -1.75 2.46
C MET A 191 6.78 -1.06 2.80
N PRO A 192 7.05 -0.69 4.08
CA PRO A 192 8.16 0.19 4.43
C PRO A 192 9.47 -0.11 3.71
N VAL A 193 10.02 0.89 3.02
CA VAL A 193 11.30 0.84 2.29
C VAL A 193 12.32 1.85 2.82
N TYR A 194 11.95 2.65 3.84
CA TYR A 194 12.93 3.42 4.59
C TYR A 194 13.74 2.50 5.51
N GLU A 195 14.91 2.93 5.98
CA GLU A 195 15.78 2.10 6.80
C GLU A 195 15.20 1.91 8.21
N PHE A 196 14.84 0.68 8.55
CA PHE A 196 14.32 0.25 9.85
C PHE A 196 15.14 -0.92 10.41
N GLU A 197 15.01 -1.19 11.72
CA GLU A 197 15.63 -2.35 12.36
C GLU A 197 14.79 -3.60 12.11
N GLU A 198 15.35 -4.57 11.40
CA GLU A 198 14.68 -5.85 11.15
C GLU A 198 14.96 -6.94 12.18
N ILE A 199 15.98 -6.75 13.03
CA ILE A 199 16.31 -7.72 14.08
C ILE A 199 15.68 -7.27 15.41
N GLU A 200 14.63 -7.96 15.84
CA GLU A 200 14.06 -7.75 17.16
C GLU A 200 14.91 -8.43 18.22
N LEU A 201 15.57 -7.64 19.05
CA LEU A 201 16.14 -8.13 20.30
C LEU A 201 14.99 -8.51 21.25
N PRO A 202 15.11 -9.60 22.04
CA PRO A 202 14.03 -10.13 22.87
C PRO A 202 13.67 -9.21 24.05
N LYS A 203 13.17 -8.03 23.81
CA LYS A 203 12.59 -7.12 24.80
C LYS A 203 11.24 -6.63 24.30
N GLN A 204 10.18 -7.19 24.93
CA GLN A 204 8.82 -6.62 25.06
C GLN A 204 8.46 -5.51 24.06
N GLN A 205 8.74 -5.71 22.78
CA GLN A 205 8.24 -4.78 21.77
C GLN A 205 6.77 -5.04 21.58
N LYS A 206 5.98 -4.03 21.88
CA LYS A 206 4.58 -4.00 21.56
C LYS A 206 4.48 -3.73 20.07
N LEU A 207 3.92 -4.65 19.30
CA LEU A 207 3.49 -4.37 17.93
C LEU A 207 2.69 -3.07 17.89
N PRO A 208 2.85 -2.23 16.86
CA PRO A 208 2.03 -1.02 16.69
C PRO A 208 0.54 -1.33 16.84
N GLU A 209 -0.22 -0.46 17.49
CA GLU A 209 -1.63 -0.73 17.82
C GLU A 209 -2.52 -1.00 16.60
N TYR A 210 -2.20 -0.47 15.43
CA TYR A 210 -2.93 -0.74 14.19
C TYR A 210 -2.63 -2.15 13.61
N ILE A 211 -1.54 -2.78 14.01
CA ILE A 211 -1.25 -4.19 13.71
C ILE A 211 -1.89 -5.09 14.77
N ARG A 212 -2.19 -4.54 15.94
CA ARG A 212 -2.95 -5.20 16.98
C ARG A 212 -4.41 -4.94 16.75
N TRP A 213 -5.13 -5.96 16.37
CA TRP A 213 -6.57 -5.91 16.45
C TRP A 213 -6.98 -5.64 17.91
N LYS A 214 -7.67 -4.52 18.16
CA LYS A 214 -8.26 -4.24 19.47
C LYS A 214 -9.45 -5.16 19.64
N GLU A 215 -9.25 -6.36 20.16
CA GLU A 215 -10.33 -7.08 20.82
C GLU A 215 -10.84 -6.18 21.96
N LYS A 216 -12.10 -5.79 21.91
CA LYS A 216 -12.78 -5.29 23.09
C LYS A 216 -12.58 -6.36 24.16
N GLN A 217 -11.83 -6.05 25.21
CA GLN A 217 -11.56 -6.92 26.33
C GLN A 217 -12.89 -7.51 26.82
N THR A 218 -13.15 -8.75 26.49
CA THR A 218 -14.00 -9.59 27.30
C THR A 218 -13.08 -10.19 28.35
N ASP A 219 -13.34 -9.81 29.59
CA ASP A 219 -12.60 -10.18 30.77
C ASP A 219 -12.39 -11.70 30.88
N GLN A 220 -11.23 -12.17 30.48
CA GLN A 220 -10.62 -13.37 31.03
C GLN A 220 -9.10 -13.23 30.98
N ILE A 221 -8.56 -12.61 32.04
CA ILE A 221 -7.13 -12.63 32.34
C ILE A 221 -6.75 -14.08 32.67
N ARG A 222 -6.12 -14.77 31.73
CA ARG A 222 -5.34 -15.97 32.07
C ARG A 222 -3.97 -15.52 32.58
N PRO A 223 -3.46 -16.11 33.68
CA PRO A 223 -2.15 -15.76 34.21
C PRO A 223 -1.09 -16.07 33.14
N ALA A 224 -0.19 -15.10 32.94
CA ALA A 224 0.96 -15.24 32.07
C ALA A 224 1.82 -16.44 32.53
N GLU A 225 1.72 -17.55 31.78
CA GLU A 225 2.75 -18.59 31.89
C GLU A 225 4.06 -17.99 31.40
N LYS A 226 5.16 -18.28 32.12
CA LYS A 226 6.51 -17.82 31.81
C LYS A 226 6.83 -18.11 30.36
N ILE A 227 6.90 -17.04 29.54
CA ILE A 227 7.35 -17.09 28.15
C ILE A 227 8.77 -17.67 28.20
N LYS A 228 8.97 -18.85 27.59
CA LYS A 228 10.30 -19.37 27.28
C LYS A 228 11.06 -18.27 26.57
N GLU A 229 12.35 -18.07 26.89
CA GLU A 229 13.23 -17.10 26.23
C GLU A 229 12.94 -17.06 24.73
N ALA A 230 12.35 -15.96 24.30
CA ALA A 230 11.91 -15.80 22.91
C ALA A 230 13.16 -15.77 22.02
N SER A 231 13.23 -16.66 21.05
CA SER A 231 14.16 -16.54 19.94
C SER A 231 13.97 -15.16 19.28
N CYS A 232 15.05 -14.52 18.85
CA CYS A 232 14.97 -13.26 18.10
C CYS A 232 14.01 -13.45 16.92
N LYS A 233 13.02 -12.57 16.80
CA LYS A 233 12.11 -12.52 15.66
C LYS A 233 12.65 -11.54 14.65
N VAL A 234 12.32 -11.74 13.39
CA VAL A 234 12.60 -10.78 12.32
C VAL A 234 11.40 -9.85 12.20
N ASN A 235 11.62 -8.54 12.28
CA ASN A 235 10.61 -7.55 11.90
C ASN A 235 10.55 -7.52 10.37
N TYR A 236 9.74 -8.41 9.81
CA TYR A 236 9.67 -8.60 8.37
C TYR A 236 8.92 -7.46 7.67
N TRP A 237 7.83 -6.96 8.25
CA TRP A 237 7.02 -5.90 7.63
C TRP A 237 7.62 -4.50 7.73
N GLY A 238 8.46 -4.22 8.73
CA GLY A 238 9.14 -2.95 8.88
C GLY A 238 8.33 -1.80 9.48
N TYR A 239 7.20 -2.07 10.14
CA TYR A 239 6.43 -1.02 10.83
C TYR A 239 7.06 -0.67 12.16
N GLU A 240 8.22 -0.05 12.08
CA GLU A 240 9.04 0.40 13.21
C GLU A 240 9.55 1.83 12.98
N PRO A 241 9.89 2.57 14.04
CA PRO A 241 10.66 3.78 13.90
C PRO A 241 11.98 3.49 13.18
N GLY A 242 12.36 4.35 12.26
CA GLY A 242 13.56 4.14 11.48
C GLY A 242 14.27 5.43 11.09
N ASN A 243 15.24 5.30 10.22
CA ASN A 243 15.91 6.42 9.57
C ASN A 243 15.09 6.82 8.34
N TYR A 244 14.18 7.76 8.54
CA TYR A 244 13.15 8.13 7.55
C TYR A 244 13.69 8.75 6.27
N PHE A 245 14.97 9.11 6.20
CA PHE A 245 15.61 9.69 5.03
C PHE A 245 16.49 8.70 4.27
N ALA A 246 16.71 7.52 4.81
CA ALA A 246 17.55 6.49 4.18
C ALA A 246 16.70 5.38 3.57
N VAL A 247 17.08 4.92 2.39
CA VAL A 247 16.52 3.71 1.76
C VAL A 247 16.99 2.47 2.51
N LYS A 248 16.13 1.46 2.67
CA LYS A 248 16.47 0.17 3.27
C LYS A 248 17.62 -0.49 2.49
N ALA A 249 18.84 -0.43 3.04
CA ALA A 249 20.04 -0.88 2.35
C ALA A 249 19.98 -2.35 1.95
N SER A 250 19.46 -3.20 2.82
CA SER A 250 19.34 -4.65 2.59
C SER A 250 18.29 -5.04 1.53
N TYR A 251 17.49 -4.09 1.02
CA TYR A 251 16.58 -4.30 -0.13
C TYR A 251 17.24 -3.98 -1.47
N ALA A 252 18.48 -3.55 -1.49
CA ALA A 252 19.22 -3.35 -2.72
C ALA A 252 20.08 -4.57 -3.06
N ALA A 253 20.28 -4.84 -4.34
CA ALA A 253 21.22 -5.86 -4.82
C ALA A 253 22.68 -5.42 -4.58
N ASP A 254 22.91 -4.10 -4.53
CA ASP A 254 24.12 -3.46 -4.07
C ASP A 254 23.78 -2.54 -2.89
N PRO A 255 23.93 -3.03 -1.63
CA PRO A 255 23.52 -2.29 -0.45
C PRO A 255 24.24 -0.96 -0.21
N LEU A 256 25.43 -0.78 -0.76
CA LEU A 256 26.15 0.50 -0.68
C LEU A 256 25.58 1.57 -1.60
N HIS A 257 24.78 1.17 -2.59
CA HIS A 257 24.14 2.03 -3.56
C HIS A 257 22.60 1.90 -3.56
N ALA A 258 22.01 1.62 -2.40
CA ALA A 258 20.58 1.38 -2.24
C ALA A 258 19.70 2.55 -2.74
N SER A 259 20.11 3.76 -2.46
CA SER A 259 19.47 4.99 -2.91
C SER A 259 19.37 5.05 -4.45
N ARG A 260 20.46 4.76 -5.15
CA ARG A 260 20.48 4.71 -6.61
C ARG A 260 19.56 3.61 -7.16
N GLU A 261 19.57 2.42 -6.55
CA GLU A 261 18.74 1.30 -7.01
C GLU A 261 17.26 1.59 -6.82
N PHE A 262 16.87 2.28 -5.73
CA PHE A 262 15.50 2.71 -5.51
C PHE A 262 15.06 3.80 -6.51
N ARG A 263 15.92 4.81 -6.79
CA ARG A 263 15.65 5.80 -7.86
C ARG A 263 15.46 5.11 -9.21
N MET A 264 16.28 4.11 -9.54
CA MET A 264 16.09 3.31 -10.76
C MET A 264 14.75 2.58 -10.79
N LEU A 265 14.29 2.04 -9.66
CA LEU A 265 12.96 1.41 -9.58
C LEU A 265 11.85 2.41 -9.91
N ILE A 266 11.87 3.58 -9.27
CA ILE A 266 10.86 4.64 -9.52
C ILE A 266 10.88 5.04 -10.99
N HIS A 267 12.05 5.39 -11.52
CA HIS A 267 12.19 5.77 -12.92
C HIS A 267 11.65 4.69 -13.89
N ARG A 268 11.95 3.40 -13.62
CA ARG A 268 11.40 2.28 -14.42
C ARG A 268 9.89 2.13 -14.31
N LEU A 269 9.29 2.44 -13.16
CA LEU A 269 7.85 2.46 -13.00
C LEU A 269 7.24 3.57 -13.86
N HIS A 270 7.77 4.79 -13.78
CA HIS A 270 7.32 5.94 -14.58
C HIS A 270 7.43 5.68 -16.08
N GLU A 271 8.55 5.14 -16.58
CA GLU A 271 8.71 4.71 -17.98
C GLU A 271 7.62 3.72 -18.43
N ASN A 272 7.06 2.96 -17.49
CA ASN A 272 5.98 2.02 -17.78
C ASN A 272 4.58 2.58 -17.52
N GLY A 273 4.45 3.87 -17.18
CA GLY A 273 3.20 4.54 -16.85
C GLY A 273 2.59 4.02 -15.55
N MET A 274 3.42 3.67 -14.57
CA MET A 274 3.01 3.18 -13.26
C MET A 274 3.51 4.11 -12.16
N GLU A 275 2.70 4.30 -11.13
CA GLU A 275 3.03 5.08 -9.94
C GLU A 275 3.58 4.21 -8.82
N CYS A 276 4.35 4.84 -7.93
CA CYS A 276 4.83 4.25 -6.68
C CYS A 276 4.29 4.99 -5.47
N VAL A 277 3.60 4.28 -4.61
CA VAL A 277 3.20 4.70 -3.27
C VAL A 277 4.08 3.98 -2.27
N MET A 278 4.55 4.66 -1.24
CA MET A 278 5.29 4.03 -0.15
C MET A 278 4.57 4.19 1.19
N GLU A 279 4.63 3.16 2.02
CA GLU A 279 4.16 3.24 3.40
C GLU A 279 5.22 3.85 4.31
N MET A 280 4.80 4.77 5.16
CA MET A 280 5.64 5.36 6.19
C MET A 280 4.93 5.29 7.55
N TYR A 281 5.56 4.59 8.48
CA TYR A 281 5.06 4.46 9.84
C TYR A 281 5.77 5.44 10.78
N PHE A 282 5.00 6.27 11.46
CA PHE A 282 5.49 7.22 12.46
C PHE A 282 4.82 6.96 13.81
N PRO A 283 5.56 6.52 14.84
CA PRO A 283 5.01 6.44 16.20
C PRO A 283 4.74 7.83 16.79
N GLU A 284 3.89 7.89 17.80
CA GLU A 284 3.37 9.12 18.41
C GLU A 284 4.43 10.19 18.77
N LYS A 285 5.65 9.77 19.08
CA LYS A 285 6.71 10.66 19.58
C LYS A 285 7.61 11.27 18.51
N VAL A 286 7.35 10.99 17.24
CA VAL A 286 8.17 11.56 16.15
C VAL A 286 7.84 13.04 15.99
N ASN A 287 8.88 13.86 15.89
CA ASN A 287 8.73 15.29 15.67
C ASN A 287 7.97 15.59 14.38
N HIS A 288 6.93 16.41 14.44
CA HIS A 288 6.09 16.75 13.29
C HIS A 288 6.86 17.44 12.15
N ASN A 289 7.88 18.24 12.46
CA ASN A 289 8.72 18.87 11.45
C ASN A 289 9.57 17.83 10.73
N LEU A 290 10.11 16.86 11.46
CA LEU A 290 10.86 15.74 10.87
C LEU A 290 9.96 14.91 9.95
N ILE A 291 8.70 14.66 10.32
CA ILE A 291 7.73 13.98 9.45
C ILE A 291 7.58 14.77 8.13
N LEU A 292 7.27 16.07 8.20
CA LEU A 292 7.10 16.91 7.00
C LEU A 292 8.35 16.91 6.10
N GLU A 293 9.54 17.08 6.70
CA GLU A 293 10.78 17.08 5.94
C GLU A 293 11.07 15.71 5.30
N ALA A 294 10.78 14.60 6.00
CA ALA A 294 10.92 13.26 5.42
C ALA A 294 9.99 13.09 4.20
N LEU A 295 8.70 13.47 4.31
CA LEU A 295 7.76 13.37 3.18
C LEU A 295 8.22 14.20 1.98
N ARG A 296 8.63 15.47 2.22
CA ARG A 296 9.18 16.35 1.17
C ARG A 296 10.43 15.77 0.53
N TYR A 297 11.30 15.15 1.34
CA TYR A 297 12.53 14.51 0.88
C TYR A 297 12.24 13.37 -0.09
N TRP A 298 11.35 12.44 0.23
CA TRP A 298 11.00 11.32 -0.64
C TRP A 298 10.36 11.78 -1.96
N VAL A 299 9.52 12.81 -1.92
CA VAL A 299 8.91 13.37 -3.14
C VAL A 299 9.95 14.09 -3.99
N ARG A 300 10.85 14.89 -3.38
CA ARG A 300 11.86 15.68 -4.12
C ARG A 300 13.01 14.83 -4.65
N GLU A 301 13.52 13.90 -3.83
CA GLU A 301 14.74 13.14 -4.17
C GLU A 301 14.47 11.81 -4.88
N TYR A 302 13.29 11.24 -4.66
CA TYR A 302 12.93 9.93 -5.21
C TYR A 302 11.70 9.96 -6.12
N HIS A 303 11.06 11.11 -6.32
CA HIS A 303 9.88 11.26 -7.17
C HIS A 303 8.74 10.29 -6.85
N VAL A 304 8.55 9.93 -5.57
CA VAL A 304 7.44 9.05 -5.19
C VAL A 304 6.10 9.74 -5.43
N ASP A 305 5.14 9.04 -6.04
CA ASP A 305 3.85 9.59 -6.44
C ASP A 305 2.85 9.67 -5.28
N GLY A 306 3.04 8.84 -4.26
CA GLY A 306 2.15 8.82 -3.10
C GLY A 306 2.79 8.29 -1.84
N ILE A 307 2.17 8.64 -0.71
CA ILE A 307 2.62 8.21 0.62
C ILE A 307 1.41 7.73 1.41
N HIS A 308 1.48 6.50 1.91
CA HIS A 308 0.52 5.95 2.85
C HIS A 308 1.04 6.17 4.27
N LEU A 309 0.37 7.06 4.98
CA LEU A 309 0.72 7.47 6.33
C LEU A 309 0.14 6.51 7.36
N LEU A 310 0.99 5.95 8.19
CA LEU A 310 0.64 5.04 9.28
C LEU A 310 1.14 5.62 10.60
N GLY A 311 0.29 5.61 11.60
CA GLY A 311 0.59 6.15 12.93
C GLY A 311 -0.52 6.99 13.51
N GLU A 312 -0.36 7.36 14.78
CA GLU A 312 -1.31 8.19 15.50
C GLU A 312 -0.77 9.62 15.68
N HIS A 313 -1.67 10.60 15.80
CA HIS A 313 -1.33 12.01 16.04
C HIS A 313 -0.39 12.65 14.99
N LEU A 314 -0.55 12.27 13.73
CA LEU A 314 0.21 12.85 12.62
C LEU A 314 -0.24 14.29 12.32
N PRO A 315 0.66 15.17 11.81
CA PRO A 315 0.32 16.54 11.45
C PRO A 315 -0.44 16.61 10.11
N ILE A 316 -1.56 15.89 9.99
CA ILE A 316 -2.30 15.69 8.73
C ILE A 316 -2.68 17.02 8.06
N THR A 317 -3.18 17.99 8.84
CA THR A 317 -3.55 19.30 8.29
C THR A 317 -2.35 20.02 7.67
N ALA A 318 -1.18 19.97 8.31
CA ALA A 318 0.04 20.57 7.78
C ALA A 318 0.53 19.82 6.52
N ILE A 319 0.45 18.50 6.50
CA ILE A 319 0.81 17.67 5.33
C ILE A 319 -0.06 18.02 4.12
N VAL A 320 -1.38 18.10 4.31
CA VAL A 320 -2.33 18.40 3.22
C VAL A 320 -2.19 19.85 2.71
N GLN A 321 -1.80 20.78 3.58
CA GLN A 321 -1.58 22.19 3.20
C GLN A 321 -0.20 22.44 2.61
N ASP A 322 0.68 21.45 2.61
CA ASP A 322 2.04 21.61 2.10
C ASP A 322 2.06 21.76 0.58
N GLY A 323 2.69 22.84 0.09
CA GLY A 323 2.74 23.14 -1.34
C GLY A 323 3.55 22.13 -2.17
N MET A 324 4.58 21.51 -1.59
CA MET A 324 5.37 20.47 -2.28
C MET A 324 4.60 19.16 -2.40
N LEU A 325 3.75 18.85 -1.42
CA LEU A 325 2.96 17.62 -1.38
C LEU A 325 1.59 17.77 -2.07
N SER A 326 1.27 18.92 -2.65
CA SER A 326 -0.06 19.24 -3.18
C SER A 326 -0.52 18.33 -4.32
N ARG A 327 0.39 17.68 -5.04
CA ARG A 327 0.11 16.68 -6.10
C ARG A 327 0.42 15.25 -5.68
N THR A 328 1.10 15.07 -4.55
CA THR A 328 1.41 13.74 -4.00
C THR A 328 0.14 13.11 -3.44
N LYS A 329 -0.13 11.87 -3.79
CA LYS A 329 -1.26 11.12 -3.25
C LYS A 329 -1.03 10.79 -1.78
N ILE A 330 -1.92 11.22 -0.90
CA ILE A 330 -1.84 10.99 0.54
C ILE A 330 -2.93 10.01 0.95
N PHE A 331 -2.52 8.87 1.49
CA PHE A 331 -3.40 7.82 1.98
C PHE A 331 -3.36 7.83 3.51
N TYR A 332 -4.53 7.87 4.13
CA TYR A 332 -4.64 7.86 5.58
C TYR A 332 -6.02 7.34 6.03
N VAL A 333 -6.13 6.94 7.29
CA VAL A 333 -7.38 6.36 7.82
C VAL A 333 -8.53 7.34 7.87
N ASP A 334 -8.26 8.66 8.09
CA ASP A 334 -9.29 9.70 8.16
C ASP A 334 -8.69 11.10 7.94
N PHE A 335 -9.50 12.02 7.43
CA PHE A 335 -9.12 13.41 7.21
C PHE A 335 -10.12 14.36 7.85
N GLU A 336 -9.61 15.35 8.55
CA GLU A 336 -10.43 16.45 9.07
C GLU A 336 -11.07 17.25 7.93
N GLU A 337 -12.24 17.85 8.17
CA GLU A 337 -12.96 18.67 7.18
C GLU A 337 -12.09 19.80 6.59
N LYS A 338 -11.23 20.42 7.43
CA LYS A 338 -10.29 21.48 6.99
C LYS A 338 -9.27 20.95 5.98
N ALA A 339 -8.77 19.74 6.18
CA ALA A 339 -7.86 19.09 5.25
C ALA A 339 -8.55 18.79 3.92
N CYS A 340 -9.77 18.27 3.95
CA CYS A 340 -10.58 18.03 2.76
C CYS A 340 -10.84 19.31 1.96
N ALA A 341 -11.13 20.42 2.66
CA ALA A 341 -11.35 21.71 2.02
C ALA A 341 -10.09 22.23 1.32
N ALA A 342 -8.90 21.99 1.88
CA ALA A 342 -7.62 22.38 1.29
C ALA A 342 -7.27 21.60 0.01
N SER A 343 -7.72 20.33 -0.08
CA SER A 343 -7.45 19.45 -1.22
C SER A 343 -8.33 19.69 -2.45
N ARG A 344 -9.28 20.60 -2.40
CA ARG A 344 -10.26 20.83 -3.51
C ARG A 344 -9.61 21.14 -4.85
N LYS A 345 -8.42 21.73 -4.85
CA LYS A 345 -7.69 22.04 -6.08
C LYS A 345 -7.07 20.79 -6.71
N TYR A 346 -6.61 19.87 -5.87
CA TYR A 346 -5.97 18.63 -6.29
C TYR A 346 -6.60 17.48 -5.48
N PRO A 347 -7.37 16.55 -6.10
CA PRO A 347 -8.02 15.45 -5.39
C PRO A 347 -7.01 14.33 -5.11
N ASN A 348 -6.08 14.60 -4.21
CA ASN A 348 -4.95 13.74 -3.88
C ASN A 348 -5.08 13.04 -2.51
N LEU A 349 -6.24 13.13 -1.85
CA LEU A 349 -6.48 12.50 -0.55
C LEU A 349 -7.31 11.24 -0.69
N TYR A 350 -6.88 10.17 0.01
CA TYR A 350 -7.50 8.86 -0.06
C TYR A 350 -7.74 8.29 1.33
N ILE A 351 -9.00 7.95 1.65
CA ILE A 351 -9.36 7.18 2.84
C ILE A 351 -8.94 5.74 2.64
N TYR A 352 -8.09 5.24 3.55
CA TYR A 352 -7.59 3.88 3.52
C TYR A 352 -7.89 3.20 4.85
N LYS A 353 -9.02 2.50 4.92
CA LYS A 353 -9.48 1.79 6.10
C LYS A 353 -10.34 0.58 5.74
N GLU A 354 -10.65 -0.25 6.72
CA GLU A 354 -11.27 -1.57 6.56
C GLU A 354 -12.78 -1.54 6.30
N GLU A 355 -13.36 -0.37 5.97
CA GLU A 355 -14.82 -0.23 5.81
C GLU A 355 -15.41 -1.08 4.67
N TYR A 356 -14.65 -1.26 3.58
CA TYR A 356 -15.08 -2.10 2.46
C TYR A 356 -14.95 -3.59 2.79
N GLN A 357 -13.88 -3.97 3.48
CA GLN A 357 -13.47 -5.34 3.68
C GLN A 357 -14.51 -6.20 4.42
N TYR A 358 -15.03 -5.70 5.55
CA TYR A 358 -15.89 -6.50 6.41
C TYR A 358 -17.27 -6.78 5.81
N PRO A 359 -18.05 -5.79 5.33
CA PRO A 359 -19.35 -6.06 4.72
C PRO A 359 -19.25 -7.00 3.51
N VAL A 360 -18.19 -6.85 2.70
CA VAL A 360 -17.96 -7.68 1.54
C VAL A 360 -17.62 -9.12 1.93
N ARG A 361 -16.71 -9.34 2.89
CA ARG A 361 -16.38 -10.68 3.40
C ARG A 361 -17.57 -11.37 4.05
N GLN A 362 -18.38 -10.63 4.83
CA GLN A 362 -19.54 -11.16 5.51
C GLN A 362 -20.57 -11.69 4.52
N ILE A 363 -20.91 -10.91 3.49
CA ILE A 363 -21.89 -11.33 2.50
C ILE A 363 -21.36 -12.44 1.59
N LEU A 364 -20.10 -12.34 1.18
CA LEU A 364 -19.42 -13.31 0.32
C LEU A 364 -19.33 -14.71 0.97
N ASN A 365 -19.07 -14.76 2.27
CA ASN A 365 -18.92 -16.00 3.03
C ASN A 365 -20.15 -16.40 3.85
N HIS A 366 -21.27 -15.73 3.67
CA HIS A 366 -22.57 -16.01 4.33
C HIS A 366 -22.50 -15.93 5.86
N ILE A 367 -21.76 -14.95 6.39
CA ILE A 367 -21.57 -14.73 7.83
C ILE A 367 -22.26 -13.43 8.23
N ASN A 368 -23.57 -13.49 8.49
CA ASN A 368 -24.37 -12.32 8.90
C ASN A 368 -24.23 -11.12 7.95
N GLY A 369 -24.09 -11.38 6.65
CA GLY A 369 -23.95 -10.34 5.64
C GLY A 369 -25.19 -9.47 5.52
N ASN A 370 -24.99 -8.18 5.32
CA ASN A 370 -26.02 -7.17 5.19
C ASN A 370 -25.97 -6.58 3.78
N MET A 371 -27.03 -6.77 2.99
CA MET A 371 -27.08 -6.30 1.60
C MET A 371 -27.06 -4.78 1.49
N ARG A 372 -27.62 -4.05 2.46
CA ARG A 372 -27.57 -2.58 2.46
C ARG A 372 -26.13 -2.10 2.61
N ASP A 373 -25.41 -2.62 3.60
CA ASP A 373 -24.01 -2.24 3.84
C ASP A 373 -23.13 -2.60 2.63
N PHE A 374 -23.37 -3.77 2.03
CA PHE A 374 -22.70 -4.16 0.79
C PHE A 374 -22.98 -3.17 -0.36
N ALA A 375 -24.24 -2.84 -0.62
CA ALA A 375 -24.62 -1.91 -1.68
C ALA A 375 -24.04 -0.51 -1.44
N ASP A 376 -24.00 -0.06 -0.19
CA ASP A 376 -23.39 1.21 0.19
C ASP A 376 -21.88 1.22 -0.07
N GLN A 377 -21.18 0.13 0.23
CA GLN A 377 -19.76 0.01 -0.09
C GLN A 377 -19.48 -0.06 -1.61
N GLN A 378 -20.34 -0.77 -2.38
CA GLN A 378 -20.18 -0.86 -3.84
C GLN A 378 -20.27 0.52 -4.53
N ARG A 379 -21.10 1.43 -4.05
CA ARG A 379 -21.31 2.76 -4.62
C ARG A 379 -20.49 3.88 -3.97
N LYS A 380 -19.73 3.56 -2.92
CA LYS A 380 -19.05 4.57 -2.11
C LYS A 380 -17.98 5.30 -2.91
N GLN A 381 -18.18 6.60 -3.09
CA GLN A 381 -17.22 7.51 -3.71
C GLN A 381 -17.38 8.90 -3.12
N GLY A 382 -16.30 9.63 -2.95
CA GLY A 382 -16.31 11.01 -2.47
C GLY A 382 -16.02 12.01 -3.59
N ALA A 383 -16.60 13.21 -3.51
CA ALA A 383 -16.32 14.26 -4.48
C ALA A 383 -14.85 14.75 -4.38
N PHE A 384 -14.28 14.75 -3.18
CA PHE A 384 -12.93 15.26 -2.88
C PHE A 384 -11.99 14.20 -2.34
N LEU A 385 -12.52 13.15 -1.74
CA LEU A 385 -11.76 12.04 -1.16
C LEU A 385 -11.91 10.79 -2.03
N GLY A 386 -10.82 10.12 -2.32
CA GLY A 386 -10.84 8.75 -2.82
C GLY A 386 -11.07 7.76 -1.68
N TYR A 387 -11.55 6.57 -2.00
CA TYR A 387 -11.69 5.45 -1.06
C TYR A 387 -10.93 4.25 -1.61
N ILE A 388 -10.08 3.65 -0.78
CA ILE A 388 -9.35 2.43 -1.16
C ILE A 388 -10.17 1.23 -0.73
N ASN A 389 -10.55 0.41 -1.70
CA ASN A 389 -11.30 -0.82 -1.51
C ASN A 389 -10.37 -2.02 -1.58
N TYR A 390 -10.42 -2.90 -0.59
CA TYR A 390 -9.67 -4.16 -0.59
C TYR A 390 -10.44 -5.25 0.15
N ILE A 391 -10.23 -6.50 -0.24
CA ILE A 391 -10.79 -7.67 0.42
C ILE A 391 -9.72 -8.38 1.25
N ALA A 392 -8.49 -8.39 0.76
CA ALA A 392 -7.32 -8.92 1.43
C ALA A 392 -6.21 -7.86 1.54
N SER A 393 -5.38 -7.96 2.57
CA SER A 393 -4.20 -7.12 2.76
C SER A 393 -3.16 -7.90 3.57
N ASN A 394 -2.00 -7.29 3.87
CA ASN A 394 -1.02 -7.90 4.77
C ASN A 394 -1.57 -8.19 6.17
N ASN A 395 -2.52 -7.38 6.65
CA ASN A 395 -3.19 -7.55 7.94
C ASN A 395 -4.50 -8.32 7.77
N GLY A 396 -4.46 -9.62 7.88
CA GLY A 396 -5.58 -10.53 7.68
C GLY A 396 -5.24 -11.70 6.75
N PHE A 397 -6.25 -12.51 6.42
CA PHE A 397 -6.09 -13.59 5.44
C PHE A 397 -5.84 -13.04 4.04
N THR A 398 -5.00 -13.74 3.27
CA THR A 398 -4.93 -13.59 1.81
C THR A 398 -6.28 -13.94 1.20
N LEU A 399 -6.52 -13.54 -0.04
CA LEU A 399 -7.77 -13.89 -0.72
C LEU A 399 -7.96 -15.42 -0.85
N ALA A 400 -6.87 -16.18 -1.00
CA ALA A 400 -6.92 -17.63 -1.01
C ALA A 400 -7.27 -18.21 0.37
N ASP A 401 -6.64 -17.73 1.43
CA ASP A 401 -6.84 -18.21 2.79
C ASP A 401 -8.24 -17.89 3.30
N LEU A 402 -8.85 -16.80 2.84
CA LEU A 402 -10.23 -16.42 3.13
C LEU A 402 -11.24 -17.53 2.77
N PHE A 403 -10.90 -18.38 1.80
CA PHE A 403 -11.73 -19.52 1.36
C PHE A 403 -11.18 -20.87 1.77
N MET A 404 -10.09 -20.90 2.54
CA MET A 404 -9.45 -22.15 2.97
C MET A 404 -9.40 -22.35 4.48
N TYR A 405 -9.50 -21.27 5.26
CA TYR A 405 -9.33 -21.32 6.71
C TYR A 405 -10.47 -20.62 7.42
N ASN A 406 -11.04 -21.24 8.45
CA ASN A 406 -11.95 -20.58 9.38
C ASN A 406 -11.17 -19.94 10.54
N ASP A 407 -10.19 -20.68 11.05
CA ASP A 407 -9.36 -20.24 12.18
C ASP A 407 -7.99 -19.75 11.70
N LYS A 408 -7.42 -18.80 12.42
CA LYS A 408 -6.06 -18.33 12.17
C LYS A 408 -5.03 -19.36 12.65
N HIS A 409 -3.93 -19.44 11.94
CA HIS A 409 -2.79 -20.33 12.22
C HIS A 409 -1.50 -19.52 12.35
N ASN A 410 -1.41 -18.74 13.43
CA ASN A 410 -0.27 -17.85 13.73
C ASN A 410 0.72 -18.48 14.72
N GLU A 411 0.67 -19.79 14.95
CA GLU A 411 1.51 -20.49 15.95
C GLU A 411 3.00 -20.24 15.72
N GLU A 412 3.42 -20.18 14.44
CA GLU A 412 4.81 -19.94 14.06
C GLU A 412 5.29 -18.51 14.37
N ASN A 413 4.38 -17.58 14.65
CA ASN A 413 4.74 -16.24 15.12
C ASN A 413 5.25 -16.25 16.57
N GLY A 414 5.07 -17.36 17.30
CA GLY A 414 5.54 -17.53 18.67
C GLY A 414 4.74 -16.74 19.72
N GLU A 415 3.52 -16.32 19.40
CA GLU A 415 2.60 -15.58 20.28
C GLU A 415 1.39 -16.43 20.69
N GLN A 416 1.53 -17.76 20.66
CA GLN A 416 0.49 -18.73 21.05
C GLN A 416 -0.84 -18.54 20.25
N ASN A 417 -0.74 -18.09 19.00
CA ASN A 417 -1.89 -17.78 18.16
C ASN A 417 -2.83 -16.68 18.72
N LEU A 418 -2.33 -15.80 19.58
CA LEU A 418 -3.10 -14.71 20.17
C LEU A 418 -3.05 -13.43 19.33
N ASP A 419 -2.05 -13.31 18.46
CA ASP A 419 -1.85 -12.20 17.54
C ASP A 419 -2.76 -12.30 16.32
N GLY A 420 -2.89 -11.20 15.59
CA GLY A 420 -3.74 -11.11 14.40
C GLY A 420 -5.24 -11.06 14.72
N SER A 421 -6.06 -10.80 13.71
CA SER A 421 -7.51 -10.68 13.86
C SER A 421 -8.19 -12.03 14.15
N SER A 422 -9.16 -12.04 15.06
CA SER A 422 -10.10 -13.16 15.25
C SER A 422 -11.33 -13.03 14.35
N TRP A 423 -11.53 -11.89 13.69
CA TRP A 423 -12.68 -11.58 12.84
C TRP A 423 -12.31 -11.63 11.36
N ASN A 424 -12.07 -12.87 10.84
CA ASN A 424 -11.66 -13.03 9.45
C ASN A 424 -12.84 -13.03 8.47
N PHE A 425 -14.04 -13.37 8.95
CA PHE A 425 -15.23 -13.56 8.10
C PHE A 425 -14.94 -14.47 6.90
N SER A 426 -14.29 -15.59 7.17
CA SER A 426 -13.79 -16.57 6.20
C SER A 426 -14.65 -17.84 6.17
N ASN A 427 -14.51 -18.67 5.14
CA ASN A 427 -15.23 -19.92 5.04
C ASN A 427 -14.36 -21.00 4.38
N ASN A 428 -14.04 -22.06 5.11
CA ASN A 428 -13.24 -23.19 4.61
C ASN A 428 -14.03 -24.22 3.78
N TYR A 429 -15.37 -24.08 3.70
CA TYR A 429 -16.29 -25.02 3.03
C TYR A 429 -16.21 -26.44 3.59
N GLY A 430 -15.94 -26.58 4.90
CA GLY A 430 -15.88 -27.87 5.60
C GLY A 430 -14.55 -28.61 5.49
N VAL A 431 -13.49 -27.94 5.02
CA VAL A 431 -12.12 -28.48 5.02
C VAL A 431 -11.12 -27.36 5.28
N GLU A 432 -10.44 -27.42 6.41
CA GLU A 432 -9.37 -26.50 6.75
C GLU A 432 -8.13 -26.73 5.87
N GLY A 433 -7.63 -25.66 5.26
CA GLY A 433 -6.47 -25.69 4.39
C GLY A 433 -6.70 -26.33 2.99
N PRO A 434 -5.60 -26.71 2.31
CA PRO A 434 -5.67 -27.30 0.96
C PRO A 434 -6.41 -28.64 0.92
N THR A 435 -7.14 -28.91 -0.18
CA THR A 435 -7.90 -30.16 -0.35
C THR A 435 -7.88 -30.66 -1.78
N ARG A 436 -8.08 -31.98 -1.95
CA ARG A 436 -8.29 -32.63 -3.26
C ARG A 436 -9.77 -32.83 -3.63
N LYS A 437 -10.69 -32.43 -2.75
CA LYS A 437 -12.13 -32.52 -3.00
C LYS A 437 -12.55 -31.51 -4.07
N ARG A 438 -12.91 -32.02 -5.26
CA ARG A 438 -13.21 -31.18 -6.44
C ARG A 438 -14.32 -30.16 -6.20
N TYR A 439 -15.41 -30.58 -5.52
CA TYR A 439 -16.54 -29.68 -5.26
C TYR A 439 -16.17 -28.50 -4.34
N ILE A 440 -15.30 -28.72 -3.33
CA ILE A 440 -14.81 -27.65 -2.45
C ILE A 440 -13.94 -26.67 -3.26
N ASN A 441 -13.03 -27.20 -4.07
CA ASN A 441 -12.17 -26.36 -4.91
C ASN A 441 -12.99 -25.58 -5.95
N ALA A 442 -14.09 -26.13 -6.46
CA ALA A 442 -15.01 -25.41 -7.35
C ALA A 442 -15.69 -24.23 -6.63
N LEU A 443 -16.17 -24.44 -5.39
CA LEU A 443 -16.75 -23.39 -4.55
C LEU A 443 -15.72 -22.29 -4.21
N ARG A 444 -14.51 -22.66 -3.83
CA ARG A 444 -13.41 -21.72 -3.55
C ARG A 444 -13.09 -20.85 -4.76
N LYS A 445 -13.00 -21.46 -5.94
CA LYS A 445 -12.78 -20.76 -7.21
C LYS A 445 -13.94 -19.84 -7.58
N LEU A 446 -15.18 -20.29 -7.37
CA LEU A 446 -16.37 -19.46 -7.59
C LEU A 446 -16.32 -18.21 -6.72
N ASN A 447 -16.07 -18.38 -5.41
CA ASN A 447 -16.04 -17.24 -4.49
C ASN A 447 -14.83 -16.34 -4.70
N TRP A 448 -13.70 -16.87 -5.18
CA TRP A 448 -12.59 -16.05 -5.63
C TRP A 448 -13.01 -15.15 -6.82
N ARG A 449 -13.74 -15.70 -7.83
CA ARG A 449 -14.26 -14.89 -8.96
C ARG A 449 -15.26 -13.83 -8.48
N ASN A 450 -16.16 -14.21 -7.57
CA ASN A 450 -17.11 -13.27 -6.96
C ASN A 450 -16.37 -12.13 -6.24
N ALA A 451 -15.36 -12.45 -5.43
CA ALA A 451 -14.54 -11.46 -4.73
C ALA A 451 -13.87 -10.48 -5.71
N VAL A 452 -13.28 -10.99 -6.78
CA VAL A 452 -12.66 -10.16 -7.83
C VAL A 452 -13.70 -9.24 -8.49
N LEU A 453 -14.88 -9.76 -8.84
CA LEU A 453 -15.95 -8.94 -9.42
C LEU A 453 -16.45 -7.88 -8.43
N MET A 454 -16.69 -8.25 -7.17
CA MET A 454 -17.12 -7.30 -6.14
C MET A 454 -16.11 -6.16 -5.99
N LEU A 455 -14.81 -6.48 -5.94
CA LEU A 455 -13.76 -5.47 -5.80
C LEU A 455 -13.63 -4.57 -7.04
N MET A 456 -13.58 -5.16 -8.23
CA MET A 456 -13.31 -4.43 -9.46
C MET A 456 -14.52 -3.66 -10.00
N LEU A 457 -15.75 -4.03 -9.63
CA LEU A 457 -16.97 -3.33 -10.05
C LEU A 457 -17.44 -2.28 -9.03
N ALA A 458 -16.76 -2.14 -7.89
CA ALA A 458 -17.04 -1.09 -6.91
C ALA A 458 -16.47 0.27 -7.35
N GLN A 459 -17.11 1.36 -6.89
CA GLN A 459 -16.72 2.74 -7.29
C GLN A 459 -15.36 3.19 -6.75
N GLY A 460 -14.94 2.74 -5.57
CA GLY A 460 -13.66 3.09 -4.99
C GLY A 460 -12.46 2.55 -5.78
N VAL A 461 -11.27 2.95 -5.38
CA VAL A 461 -10.01 2.47 -5.97
C VAL A 461 -9.74 1.04 -5.49
N PRO A 462 -9.68 0.04 -6.39
CA PRO A 462 -9.41 -1.33 -5.99
C PRO A 462 -7.93 -1.52 -5.66
N LEU A 463 -7.66 -2.22 -4.57
CA LEU A 463 -6.33 -2.64 -4.15
C LEU A 463 -6.28 -4.16 -4.02
N LEU A 464 -5.27 -4.75 -4.65
CA LEU A 464 -4.93 -6.16 -4.58
C LEU A 464 -3.75 -6.37 -3.64
N TRP A 465 -3.80 -7.42 -2.82
CA TRP A 465 -2.63 -7.90 -2.07
C TRP A 465 -1.79 -8.83 -2.96
N SER A 466 -0.48 -8.73 -2.84
CA SER A 466 0.46 -9.46 -3.72
C SER A 466 0.25 -10.97 -3.69
N GLY A 467 0.00 -11.53 -4.87
CA GLY A 467 -0.26 -12.96 -5.06
C GLY A 467 -1.73 -13.38 -4.99
N ASP A 468 -2.67 -12.48 -4.66
CA ASP A 468 -4.10 -12.80 -4.63
C ASP A 468 -4.61 -13.28 -6.00
N GLU A 469 -4.05 -12.77 -7.08
CA GLU A 469 -4.39 -13.15 -8.46
C GLU A 469 -3.96 -14.58 -8.82
N MET A 470 -3.00 -15.12 -8.08
CA MET A 470 -2.46 -16.47 -8.31
C MET A 470 -2.70 -17.43 -7.14
N GLY A 471 -3.64 -17.10 -6.25
CA GLY A 471 -4.03 -17.96 -5.13
C GLY A 471 -2.91 -18.17 -4.11
N ASN A 472 -2.13 -17.11 -3.84
CA ASN A 472 -1.10 -17.17 -2.81
C ASN A 472 -1.72 -17.38 -1.43
N SER A 473 -1.17 -18.31 -0.66
CA SER A 473 -1.62 -18.66 0.69
C SER A 473 -0.49 -18.40 1.69
N GLN A 474 -0.84 -17.89 2.84
CA GLN A 474 0.02 -17.79 4.02
C GLN A 474 -0.24 -18.93 5.02
N ASN A 475 -0.81 -20.04 4.53
CA ASN A 475 -1.14 -21.24 5.33
C ASN A 475 -2.06 -20.94 6.53
N GLY A 476 -2.96 -19.95 6.40
CA GLY A 476 -3.86 -19.53 7.46
C GLY A 476 -3.20 -18.60 8.50
N ASN A 477 -1.94 -18.18 8.28
CA ASN A 477 -1.35 -17.11 9.06
C ASN A 477 -1.91 -15.76 8.59
N ASN A 478 -2.69 -15.08 9.46
CA ASN A 478 -3.31 -13.79 9.14
C ASN A 478 -2.54 -12.58 9.69
N ASN A 479 -1.30 -12.80 10.15
CA ASN A 479 -0.43 -11.76 10.71
C ASN A 479 1.05 -12.12 10.50
N ALA A 480 1.47 -12.29 9.25
CA ALA A 480 2.80 -12.78 8.88
C ALA A 480 3.94 -11.75 9.09
N TYR A 481 3.82 -10.87 10.09
CA TYR A 481 4.72 -9.73 10.33
C TYR A 481 6.17 -10.11 10.62
N CYS A 482 6.41 -11.34 11.07
CA CYS A 482 7.73 -11.88 11.41
C CYS A 482 8.11 -13.10 10.54
N GLN A 483 7.38 -13.37 9.44
CA GLN A 483 7.54 -14.56 8.61
C GLN A 483 8.37 -14.26 7.35
N ASP A 484 9.71 -14.14 7.52
CA ASP A 484 10.62 -14.08 6.36
C ASP A 484 10.94 -15.50 5.84
N ASN A 485 9.92 -16.19 5.39
CA ASN A 485 9.96 -17.55 4.88
C ASN A 485 8.81 -17.77 3.86
N PRO A 486 8.63 -18.96 3.29
CA PRO A 486 7.57 -19.22 2.30
C PRO A 486 6.14 -18.86 2.75
N THR A 487 5.86 -18.73 4.05
CA THR A 487 4.57 -18.23 4.56
C THR A 487 4.37 -16.74 4.22
N GLY A 488 5.42 -15.93 4.39
CA GLY A 488 5.36 -14.49 4.07
C GLY A 488 5.70 -14.15 2.62
N TRP A 489 6.22 -15.11 1.83
CA TRP A 489 6.64 -14.86 0.45
C TRP A 489 5.56 -15.22 -0.58
N VAL A 490 5.59 -14.53 -1.72
CA VAL A 490 4.74 -14.88 -2.86
C VAL A 490 5.28 -16.12 -3.56
N ASN A 491 4.44 -17.14 -3.68
CA ASN A 491 4.78 -18.39 -4.35
C ASN A 491 4.57 -18.27 -5.88
N TRP A 492 5.61 -17.91 -6.60
CA TRP A 492 5.55 -17.73 -8.06
C TRP A 492 5.33 -18.99 -8.87
N LYS A 493 5.45 -20.17 -8.26
CA LYS A 493 5.10 -21.44 -8.93
C LYS A 493 3.60 -21.50 -9.25
N ASN A 494 2.81 -20.73 -8.51
CA ASN A 494 1.37 -20.61 -8.72
C ASN A 494 1.01 -19.91 -10.04
N GLU A 495 1.87 -19.05 -10.60
CA GLU A 495 1.62 -18.33 -11.85
C GLU A 495 1.13 -19.26 -12.99
N LYS A 496 1.77 -20.43 -13.14
CA LYS A 496 1.38 -21.41 -14.16
C LYS A 496 0.08 -22.14 -13.82
N SER A 497 -0.09 -22.54 -12.57
CA SER A 497 -1.26 -23.35 -12.14
C SER A 497 -2.53 -22.50 -12.04
N HIS A 498 -2.42 -21.19 -11.82
CA HIS A 498 -3.53 -20.24 -11.69
C HIS A 498 -3.66 -19.30 -12.89
N ARG A 499 -3.09 -19.66 -14.01
CA ARG A 499 -3.10 -18.84 -15.23
C ARG A 499 -4.51 -18.34 -15.60
N ARG A 500 -5.55 -19.18 -15.50
CA ARG A 500 -6.94 -18.80 -15.80
C ARG A 500 -7.47 -17.73 -14.83
N GLN A 501 -7.10 -17.79 -13.56
CA GLN A 501 -7.46 -16.76 -12.57
C GLN A 501 -6.79 -15.43 -12.90
N ILE A 502 -5.51 -15.46 -13.25
CA ILE A 502 -4.75 -14.26 -13.68
C ILE A 502 -5.42 -13.66 -14.93
N GLU A 503 -5.72 -14.48 -15.94
CA GLU A 503 -6.39 -14.06 -17.18
C GLU A 503 -7.79 -13.48 -16.89
N PHE A 504 -8.56 -14.09 -15.98
CA PHE A 504 -9.86 -13.57 -15.56
C PHE A 504 -9.73 -12.19 -14.91
N LEU A 505 -8.81 -12.01 -13.95
CA LEU A 505 -8.56 -10.71 -13.32
C LEU A 505 -8.14 -9.65 -14.36
N GLN A 506 -7.25 -9.99 -15.29
CA GLN A 506 -6.86 -9.09 -16.39
C GLN A 506 -8.07 -8.62 -17.19
N GLN A 507 -8.96 -9.54 -17.55
CA GLN A 507 -10.17 -9.22 -18.31
C GLN A 507 -11.14 -8.33 -17.51
N VAL A 508 -11.30 -8.58 -16.20
CA VAL A 508 -12.15 -7.73 -15.33
C VAL A 508 -11.55 -6.33 -15.18
N ILE A 509 -10.23 -6.21 -15.08
CA ILE A 509 -9.56 -4.90 -15.05
C ILE A 509 -9.77 -4.15 -16.37
N VAL A 510 -9.66 -4.83 -17.51
CA VAL A 510 -9.95 -4.23 -18.83
C VAL A 510 -11.41 -3.78 -18.90
N PHE A 511 -12.35 -4.65 -18.48
CA PHE A 511 -13.78 -4.33 -18.44
C PHE A 511 -14.04 -3.06 -17.60
N ARG A 512 -13.45 -2.96 -16.39
CA ARG A 512 -13.56 -1.75 -15.55
C ARG A 512 -13.06 -0.49 -16.27
N LYS A 513 -11.92 -0.58 -16.96
CA LYS A 513 -11.31 0.55 -17.69
C LYS A 513 -12.14 0.99 -18.90
N GLU A 514 -12.82 0.06 -19.57
CA GLU A 514 -13.70 0.33 -20.72
C GLU A 514 -15.07 0.89 -20.30
N HIS A 515 -15.48 0.70 -19.03
CA HIS A 515 -16.75 1.14 -18.49
C HIS A 515 -16.52 2.16 -17.36
N THR A 516 -16.28 3.43 -17.74
CA THR A 516 -15.91 4.49 -16.78
C THR A 516 -17.04 4.81 -15.79
N VAL A 517 -18.29 4.42 -16.09
CA VAL A 517 -19.40 4.50 -15.15
C VAL A 517 -19.16 3.69 -13.86
N LEU A 518 -18.34 2.62 -13.92
CA LEU A 518 -17.95 1.79 -12.76
C LEU A 518 -16.88 2.46 -11.87
N SER A 519 -16.29 3.54 -12.33
CA SER A 519 -15.26 4.30 -11.60
C SER A 519 -15.53 5.81 -11.67
N ASN A 520 -16.80 6.20 -11.61
CA ASN A 520 -17.19 7.60 -11.69
C ASN A 520 -16.47 8.42 -10.61
N PRO A 521 -15.80 9.54 -10.96
CA PRO A 521 -15.11 10.39 -9.99
C PRO A 521 -16.05 11.11 -9.01
N MET A 522 -17.34 11.18 -9.29
CA MET A 522 -18.35 11.84 -8.45
C MET A 522 -19.30 10.83 -7.80
N PRO A 523 -19.81 11.13 -6.60
CA PRO A 523 -20.84 10.31 -5.98
C PRO A 523 -22.11 10.23 -6.83
N PHE A 524 -22.75 9.06 -6.84
CA PHE A 524 -24.06 8.89 -7.47
C PHE A 524 -25.16 9.67 -6.72
N GLN A 525 -26.08 10.25 -7.49
CA GLN A 525 -27.18 11.07 -6.97
C GLN A 525 -28.51 10.32 -6.90
N PHE A 526 -28.62 9.12 -7.49
CA PHE A 526 -29.85 8.33 -7.62
C PHE A 526 -31.00 9.12 -8.27
N SER A 527 -30.66 9.99 -9.19
CA SER A 527 -31.61 10.90 -9.83
C SER A 527 -31.32 11.03 -11.32
N ASP A 528 -32.39 11.31 -12.07
CA ASP A 528 -32.31 11.60 -13.51
C ASP A 528 -32.06 13.11 -13.74
N TYR A 529 -30.87 13.60 -13.36
CA TYR A 529 -30.51 15.00 -13.51
C TYR A 529 -30.16 15.42 -14.95
N LYS A 530 -30.11 14.46 -15.88
CA LYS A 530 -29.93 14.71 -17.31
C LYS A 530 -31.24 14.57 -18.10
N SER A 531 -32.38 14.28 -17.45
CA SER A 531 -33.70 14.05 -18.08
C SER A 531 -33.70 12.99 -19.17
N LEU A 532 -33.04 11.85 -18.89
CA LEU A 532 -32.88 10.74 -19.83
C LEU A 532 -33.92 9.63 -19.64
N GLY A 533 -34.73 9.71 -18.58
CA GLY A 533 -35.65 8.66 -18.15
C GLY A 533 -35.00 7.56 -17.31
N TYR A 534 -33.72 7.74 -16.91
CA TYR A 534 -32.94 6.81 -16.10
C TYR A 534 -32.10 7.58 -15.08
N PRO A 535 -32.07 7.18 -13.80
CA PRO A 535 -31.10 7.72 -12.87
C PRO A 535 -29.68 7.24 -13.19
N ASP A 536 -28.68 7.91 -12.63
CA ASP A 536 -27.27 7.54 -12.76
C ASP A 536 -26.96 6.15 -12.15
N LEU A 537 -27.60 5.81 -11.03
CA LEU A 537 -27.58 4.50 -10.37
C LEU A 537 -28.97 4.14 -9.89
N SER A 538 -29.37 2.87 -10.02
CA SER A 538 -30.60 2.34 -9.47
C SER A 538 -30.49 0.89 -9.00
N TYR A 539 -31.39 0.51 -8.10
CA TYR A 539 -31.49 -0.85 -7.54
C TYR A 539 -32.72 -1.57 -8.03
N HIS A 540 -32.59 -2.88 -8.23
CA HIS A 540 -33.61 -3.74 -8.78
C HIS A 540 -33.67 -5.07 -8.03
N GLY A 541 -34.89 -5.55 -7.75
CA GLY A 541 -35.15 -6.85 -7.18
C GLY A 541 -35.89 -7.77 -8.16
N THR A 542 -36.91 -8.48 -7.67
CA THR A 542 -37.82 -9.27 -8.51
C THR A 542 -38.71 -8.39 -9.40
N SER A 543 -38.81 -7.11 -9.07
CA SER A 543 -39.45 -6.06 -9.88
C SER A 543 -38.43 -4.95 -10.19
N ALA A 544 -38.41 -4.44 -11.42
CA ALA A 544 -37.54 -3.34 -11.79
C ALA A 544 -37.96 -2.05 -11.07
N TRP A 545 -36.97 -1.24 -10.66
CA TRP A 545 -37.15 0.07 -10.00
C TRP A 545 -37.81 0.03 -8.61
N MET A 546 -37.96 -1.15 -8.01
CA MET A 546 -38.78 -1.38 -6.80
C MET A 546 -37.97 -2.02 -5.66
N LEU A 547 -36.65 -1.78 -5.56
CA LEU A 547 -35.85 -2.33 -4.48
C LEU A 547 -35.10 -1.24 -3.74
N GLU A 548 -35.28 -1.19 -2.43
CA GLU A 548 -34.27 -0.66 -1.51
C GLU A 548 -33.52 -1.83 -0.90
N PRO A 549 -32.16 -1.80 -0.92
CA PRO A 549 -31.38 -2.83 -0.27
C PRO A 549 -31.72 -2.90 1.22
N THR A 550 -32.20 -4.05 1.67
CA THR A 550 -32.45 -4.33 3.09
C THR A 550 -31.49 -5.41 3.58
N PRO A 551 -31.24 -5.53 4.87
CA PRO A 551 -30.30 -6.52 5.39
C PRO A 551 -30.56 -7.95 4.91
N ASP A 552 -31.81 -8.35 4.77
CA ASP A 552 -32.21 -9.74 4.53
C ASP A 552 -32.36 -10.10 3.03
N HIS A 553 -32.30 -9.12 2.14
CA HIS A 553 -32.40 -9.37 0.69
C HIS A 553 -31.03 -9.72 0.11
N LEU A 554 -30.65 -10.99 0.14
CA LEU A 554 -29.35 -11.49 -0.34
C LEU A 554 -29.25 -11.57 -1.88
N CYS A 555 -30.08 -10.84 -2.62
CA CYS A 555 -29.97 -10.67 -4.07
C CYS A 555 -30.30 -9.23 -4.46
N LEU A 556 -29.55 -8.69 -5.42
CA LEU A 556 -29.59 -7.29 -5.81
C LEU A 556 -29.17 -7.12 -7.27
N GLY A 557 -29.92 -6.35 -8.04
CA GLY A 557 -29.48 -5.80 -9.31
C GLY A 557 -29.06 -4.33 -9.15
N MET A 558 -27.88 -3.97 -9.62
CA MET A 558 -27.39 -2.59 -9.67
C MET A 558 -27.24 -2.16 -11.13
N LEU A 559 -28.01 -1.13 -11.53
CA LEU A 559 -27.89 -0.55 -12.87
C LEU A 559 -27.07 0.74 -12.80
N TYR A 560 -25.96 0.75 -13.50
CA TYR A 560 -25.13 1.92 -13.77
C TYR A 560 -25.47 2.45 -15.17
N CYS A 561 -26.05 3.64 -15.26
CA CYS A 561 -26.44 4.20 -16.54
C CYS A 561 -25.23 4.83 -17.26
N GLY A 562 -24.80 4.24 -18.38
CA GLY A 562 -23.63 4.67 -19.15
C GLY A 562 -23.72 6.10 -19.70
N ALA A 563 -24.90 6.66 -19.82
CA ALA A 563 -25.08 8.06 -20.23
C ALA A 563 -24.59 9.09 -19.18
N TYR A 564 -24.27 8.64 -17.96
CA TYR A 564 -23.65 9.46 -16.91
C TYR A 564 -22.15 9.24 -16.78
N ALA A 565 -21.58 8.34 -17.58
CA ALA A 565 -20.14 8.14 -17.69
C ALA A 565 -19.43 9.36 -18.31
N GLN A 566 -18.11 9.38 -18.30
CA GLN A 566 -17.30 10.41 -18.97
C GLN A 566 -17.61 10.45 -20.48
N ASN A 567 -17.80 9.27 -21.09
CA ASN A 567 -18.30 9.15 -22.45
C ASN A 567 -19.78 8.73 -22.42
N GLU A 568 -20.70 9.66 -22.73
CA GLU A 568 -22.16 9.43 -22.71
C GLU A 568 -22.65 8.32 -23.65
N LYS A 569 -21.80 7.84 -24.56
CA LYS A 569 -22.10 6.72 -25.47
C LYS A 569 -21.79 5.36 -24.85
N GLU A 570 -21.19 5.32 -23.67
CA GLU A 570 -20.93 4.06 -23.00
C GLU A 570 -22.19 3.20 -22.84
N PRO A 571 -22.04 1.87 -22.87
CA PRO A 571 -23.15 0.99 -22.54
C PRO A 571 -23.56 1.17 -21.07
N ASP A 572 -24.84 0.89 -20.78
CA ASP A 572 -25.25 0.71 -19.41
C ASP A 572 -24.71 -0.61 -18.89
N VAL A 573 -24.32 -0.66 -17.64
CA VAL A 573 -23.86 -1.88 -16.97
C VAL A 573 -24.86 -2.28 -15.89
N TYR A 574 -25.33 -3.49 -15.96
CA TYR A 574 -26.20 -4.07 -14.92
C TYR A 574 -25.44 -5.21 -14.24
N VAL A 575 -25.21 -5.07 -12.93
CA VAL A 575 -24.56 -6.10 -12.13
C VAL A 575 -25.61 -6.79 -11.27
N ALA A 576 -25.79 -8.08 -11.49
CA ALA A 576 -26.75 -8.92 -10.80
C ALA A 576 -26.05 -9.82 -9.78
N TYR A 577 -26.34 -9.63 -8.51
CA TYR A 577 -25.80 -10.36 -7.38
C TYR A 577 -26.82 -11.34 -6.83
N ASN A 578 -26.44 -12.61 -6.67
CA ASN A 578 -27.21 -13.61 -5.94
C ASN A 578 -26.32 -14.30 -4.90
N PHE A 579 -26.51 -13.99 -3.64
CA PHE A 579 -25.81 -14.63 -2.52
C PHE A 579 -26.68 -15.70 -1.82
N LEU A 580 -27.85 -16.03 -2.39
CA LEU A 580 -28.69 -17.12 -1.89
C LEU A 580 -28.13 -18.48 -2.31
N ALA A 581 -28.43 -19.52 -1.50
CA ALA A 581 -28.14 -20.92 -1.84
C ALA A 581 -29.08 -21.49 -2.92
N ALA A 582 -30.03 -20.69 -3.43
CA ALA A 582 -31.00 -21.07 -4.46
C ALA A 582 -30.87 -20.18 -5.69
N ALA A 583 -31.31 -20.69 -6.84
CA ALA A 583 -31.48 -19.88 -8.03
C ALA A 583 -32.53 -18.80 -7.80
N THR A 584 -32.28 -17.59 -8.29
CA THR A 584 -33.14 -16.44 -8.07
C THR A 584 -33.35 -15.67 -9.37
N GLU A 585 -34.56 -15.14 -9.53
CA GLU A 585 -34.93 -14.29 -10.65
C GLU A 585 -34.79 -12.81 -10.24
N LEU A 586 -34.08 -12.02 -11.07
CA LEU A 586 -34.03 -10.57 -10.96
C LEU A 586 -34.64 -9.92 -12.19
N ALA A 587 -35.38 -8.84 -11.98
CA ALA A 587 -35.94 -8.06 -13.06
C ALA A 587 -34.87 -7.20 -13.71
N LEU A 588 -34.87 -7.16 -15.04
CA LEU A 588 -34.06 -6.25 -15.85
C LEU A 588 -34.88 -5.02 -16.21
N PRO A 589 -34.41 -3.80 -15.92
CA PRO A 589 -35.03 -2.60 -16.43
C PRO A 589 -34.98 -2.58 -17.95
N LYS A 590 -35.92 -1.90 -18.58
CA LYS A 590 -35.92 -1.75 -20.03
C LYS A 590 -34.63 -1.04 -20.45
N PRO A 591 -33.85 -1.58 -21.38
CA PRO A 591 -32.61 -0.91 -21.84
C PRO A 591 -32.94 0.37 -22.60
N ARG A 592 -31.99 1.29 -22.75
CA ARG A 592 -32.12 2.50 -23.56
C ARG A 592 -32.59 2.16 -24.99
N LYS A 593 -33.30 3.09 -25.63
CA LYS A 593 -33.91 2.89 -26.94
C LYS A 593 -32.91 2.36 -27.98
N GLY A 594 -33.25 1.28 -28.66
CA GLY A 594 -32.41 0.63 -29.66
C GLY A 594 -31.39 -0.36 -29.13
N LYS A 595 -31.38 -0.59 -27.79
CA LYS A 595 -30.43 -1.51 -27.13
C LYS A 595 -31.13 -2.74 -26.55
N GLU A 596 -30.37 -3.79 -26.36
CA GLU A 596 -30.77 -5.03 -25.68
C GLU A 596 -29.75 -5.39 -24.60
N TRP A 597 -30.17 -6.13 -23.57
CA TRP A 597 -29.28 -6.66 -22.56
C TRP A 597 -28.58 -7.92 -23.07
N VAL A 598 -27.26 -7.96 -22.87
CA VAL A 598 -26.44 -9.17 -23.11
C VAL A 598 -25.63 -9.50 -21.89
N VAL A 599 -25.56 -10.78 -21.52
CA VAL A 599 -24.68 -11.26 -20.45
C VAL A 599 -23.26 -11.32 -20.98
N CYS A 600 -22.34 -10.62 -20.33
CA CYS A 600 -20.93 -10.57 -20.68
C CYS A 600 -20.07 -11.39 -19.73
N ILE A 601 -20.42 -11.39 -18.44
CA ILE A 601 -19.68 -12.12 -17.39
C ILE A 601 -20.68 -12.93 -16.55
N ASP A 602 -20.35 -14.19 -16.31
CA ASP A 602 -21.07 -15.08 -15.39
C ASP A 602 -20.06 -15.81 -14.50
N SER A 603 -19.97 -15.44 -13.22
CA SER A 603 -19.00 -16.03 -12.29
C SER A 603 -19.19 -17.54 -12.08
N GLY A 604 -20.38 -18.05 -12.34
CA GLY A 604 -20.69 -19.47 -12.23
C GLY A 604 -20.17 -20.33 -13.39
N GLU A 605 -19.69 -19.74 -14.49
CA GLU A 605 -19.01 -20.45 -15.58
C GLU A 605 -17.54 -20.66 -15.20
N GLU A 606 -17.13 -21.92 -15.02
CA GLU A 606 -15.79 -22.22 -14.48
C GLU A 606 -14.67 -21.88 -15.47
N ASP A 607 -14.88 -22.20 -16.75
CA ASP A 607 -13.84 -22.11 -17.78
C ASP A 607 -13.96 -20.88 -18.70
N ALA A 608 -15.08 -20.18 -18.66
CA ALA A 608 -15.38 -19.05 -19.55
C ALA A 608 -16.26 -18.03 -18.84
N ALA A 609 -15.83 -17.55 -17.66
CA ALA A 609 -16.59 -16.55 -16.89
C ALA A 609 -16.81 -15.24 -17.71
N PHE A 610 -15.86 -14.84 -18.56
CA PHE A 610 -16.11 -13.95 -19.69
C PHE A 610 -16.64 -14.78 -20.88
N LEU A 611 -17.85 -14.46 -21.33
CA LEU A 611 -18.47 -15.21 -22.40
C LEU A 611 -17.91 -14.80 -23.75
N ASP A 612 -17.30 -15.73 -24.48
CA ASP A 612 -16.79 -15.50 -25.85
C ASP A 612 -17.88 -14.98 -26.81
N ALA A 613 -19.11 -15.41 -26.59
CA ALA A 613 -20.29 -14.90 -27.29
C ALA A 613 -21.31 -14.40 -26.27
N PRO A 614 -21.42 -13.07 -26.07
CA PRO A 614 -22.42 -12.50 -25.17
C PRO A 614 -23.83 -12.99 -25.51
N LYS A 615 -24.57 -13.44 -24.49
CA LYS A 615 -25.91 -14.05 -24.68
C LYS A 615 -26.97 -12.98 -24.49
N PRO A 616 -27.80 -12.69 -25.52
CA PRO A 616 -28.94 -11.80 -25.37
C PRO A 616 -29.93 -12.32 -24.33
N VAL A 617 -30.48 -11.42 -23.52
CA VAL A 617 -31.50 -11.75 -22.52
C VAL A 617 -32.86 -11.24 -23.00
N SER A 618 -33.81 -12.14 -23.18
CA SER A 618 -35.19 -11.81 -23.52
C SER A 618 -36.10 -11.91 -22.31
N GLY A 619 -37.23 -11.18 -22.32
CA GLY A 619 -38.27 -11.32 -21.32
C GLY A 619 -38.14 -10.42 -20.06
N GLY A 620 -37.16 -9.50 -20.04
CA GLY A 620 -37.06 -8.48 -18.96
C GLY A 620 -36.68 -9.02 -17.58
N LYS A 621 -36.10 -10.22 -17.52
CA LYS A 621 -35.66 -10.91 -16.31
C LYS A 621 -34.43 -11.76 -16.59
N ILE A 622 -33.60 -11.96 -15.56
CA ILE A 622 -32.47 -12.88 -15.56
C ILE A 622 -32.60 -13.87 -14.40
N ILE A 623 -32.31 -15.15 -14.68
CA ILE A 623 -32.22 -16.18 -13.65
C ILE A 623 -30.75 -16.38 -13.30
N LEU A 624 -30.40 -16.12 -12.05
CA LEU A 624 -29.07 -16.29 -11.50
C LEU A 624 -28.95 -17.65 -10.81
N ARG A 625 -27.84 -18.33 -11.04
CA ARG A 625 -27.47 -19.53 -10.28
C ARG A 625 -27.22 -19.18 -8.80
N PRO A 626 -27.25 -20.17 -7.90
CA PRO A 626 -26.88 -19.95 -6.50
C PRO A 626 -25.47 -19.35 -6.37
N GLN A 627 -25.31 -18.37 -5.51
CA GLN A 627 -24.03 -17.75 -5.15
C GLN A 627 -23.22 -17.22 -6.34
N THR A 628 -23.89 -16.65 -7.36
CA THR A 628 -23.23 -16.12 -8.55
C THR A 628 -23.45 -14.63 -8.76
N ILE A 629 -22.54 -14.03 -9.50
CA ILE A 629 -22.62 -12.65 -9.99
C ILE A 629 -22.62 -12.71 -11.52
N CYS A 630 -23.61 -12.05 -12.14
CA CYS A 630 -23.67 -11.85 -13.58
C CYS A 630 -23.55 -10.37 -13.93
N VAL A 631 -22.79 -10.05 -14.96
CA VAL A 631 -22.67 -8.69 -15.49
C VAL A 631 -23.24 -8.64 -16.89
N LEU A 632 -24.12 -7.68 -17.11
CA LEU A 632 -24.76 -7.43 -18.38
C LEU A 632 -24.39 -6.03 -18.88
N GLU A 633 -24.31 -5.92 -20.19
CA GLU A 633 -24.18 -4.65 -20.92
C GLU A 633 -25.43 -4.38 -21.78
N SER A 634 -25.76 -3.10 -21.96
CA SER A 634 -26.70 -2.69 -23.00
C SER A 634 -25.97 -2.53 -24.35
N ARG A 635 -26.28 -3.39 -25.33
CA ARG A 635 -25.69 -3.36 -26.67
C ARG A 635 -26.71 -2.98 -27.73
N GLU A 636 -26.27 -2.40 -28.86
CA GLU A 636 -27.11 -2.14 -30.00
C GLU A 636 -27.76 -3.43 -30.51
N MET A 637 -29.08 -3.40 -30.71
CA MET A 637 -29.78 -4.53 -31.30
C MET A 637 -29.23 -4.81 -32.71
N LYS A 638 -28.81 -6.07 -32.95
CA LYS A 638 -28.44 -6.48 -34.29
C LYS A 638 -29.68 -6.34 -35.18
N LYS A 639 -29.61 -5.47 -36.21
CA LYS A 639 -30.62 -5.45 -37.27
C LYS A 639 -30.56 -6.83 -37.92
N HIS A 640 -31.56 -7.67 -37.65
CA HIS A 640 -31.77 -8.84 -38.50
C HIS A 640 -32.14 -8.33 -39.87
N GLY A 641 -31.19 -8.40 -40.81
CA GLY A 641 -31.40 -8.12 -42.22
C GLY A 641 -32.28 -9.18 -42.88
#